data_b173820a35dcb2eaf792342809d6c91d
#
_entry.id   b173820a35dcb2eaf792342809d6c91d
#
_cell.length_a   1.000
_cell.length_b   1.000
_cell.length_c   1.000
_cell.angle_alpha   90.00
_cell.angle_beta   90.00
_cell.angle_gamma   90.00
#
_symmetry.space_group_name_H-M   'P 1'
#
loop_
_entity.id
_entity.type
_entity.pdbx_description
1 polymer ?
#
loop_
_entity_poly.entity_id
_entity_poly.type
_entity_poly.pdbx_seq_one_letter_code
_entity_poly.pdbx_strand_id
1 'polypeptide(L)'
;MNKFLDKRVKATADGKRNKEQHDMGAAHEFLRECAACWNALDEARRKMRRSLMYSYGDQWGDYVTDPDTLSPITEGDLIKKNGKVPLKNNMIAPILSNIDGQLRQNLMRPVCVARDQSENRVGEMMSIAIEYVHDINEMEEVDADSMRMLLNGGMIAQRVEYGVNPTNEKRDVWVYPVNPSRLFFNTNMEDVRMWDLTCIGELFDLPLDALLSHFGTTPEKKRRIMDIYGTVQGAVHGGNRAMQGDESKNLSFYSSSRSDLCRVVLGWKLESRDAYRWSDSARGSWGYMPYDEESRKELDAENERRRKEGEAIGKGEDELLLVDYTYATERYWYYRFMTPYGDVLQEGRSPYWHGEHNYVLHLYPMVQGKLGNFVEQFIDQQRAINRTATLIDFIRGTSSKGVLVVDDDAFESMSREEVIDEYVRYNGVLFVKLKPGQSIDGVVRQYNSGAAVAGDFELLNLQIRLINEISGVNSAMQGQAPKAGTPASLYAQQVQNSSLNLKGLFDSFKMFRRRRDSKVMKTVQQYYTESRYIDIAGTEYSEEAKWYDPSKVQESEIDLTISDGYNTPAYQLLANDFLMELFRANVVDAKTMLENSSYPFATKILEAIKRNEQQAAQGAPMEGIPPELLAQLQSAQQSGAAQTADAQALLAAAGQQPQGVPAEQPDAPPAQEQL
;
A
#
# COMPACT_ATOMS: atom_id res chain seq x y z
N MET A 1 -27.98 19.99 19.50
CA MET A 1 -26.56 19.58 19.47
C MET A 1 -26.10 19.30 20.89
N ASN A 2 -25.75 18.09 21.16
CA ASN A 2 -25.76 17.41 22.46
C ASN A 2 -24.79 18.00 23.49
N LYS A 3 -25.30 18.58 24.57
CA LYS A 3 -24.50 18.94 25.77
C LYS A 3 -23.67 17.80 26.34
N PHE A 4 -24.07 16.53 26.09
CA PHE A 4 -23.33 15.32 26.51
C PHE A 4 -22.15 14.97 25.57
N LEU A 5 -22.26 15.25 24.28
CA LEU A 5 -21.15 15.07 23.33
C LEU A 5 -20.07 16.17 23.52
N ASP A 6 -20.50 17.41 23.77
CA ASP A 6 -19.58 18.50 24.12
C ASP A 6 -18.82 18.25 25.44
N LYS A 7 -19.40 17.51 26.38
CA LYS A 7 -18.72 17.11 27.62
C LYS A 7 -17.69 16.00 27.42
N ARG A 8 -17.83 15.12 26.39
CA ARG A 8 -16.74 14.20 25.99
C ARG A 8 -15.46 14.96 25.63
N VAL A 9 -15.60 16.09 24.93
CA VAL A 9 -14.48 16.97 24.57
C VAL A 9 -14.00 17.78 25.79
N LYS A 10 -14.88 18.18 26.70
CA LYS A 10 -14.52 18.95 27.92
C LYS A 10 -13.96 18.08 29.03
N ALA A 11 -14.42 16.85 29.22
CA ALA A 11 -13.87 15.92 30.22
C ALA A 11 -12.38 15.62 30.02
N THR A 12 -11.87 15.79 28.80
CA THR A 12 -10.44 15.72 28.50
C THR A 12 -9.65 16.93 29.02
N ALA A 13 -10.33 18.07 29.27
CA ALA A 13 -9.68 19.30 29.74
C ALA A 13 -9.64 19.42 31.28
N ASP A 14 -10.62 18.87 32.01
CA ASP A 14 -10.75 19.02 33.46
C ASP A 14 -10.03 17.95 34.32
N GLY A 15 -9.46 16.91 33.67
CA GLY A 15 -8.63 15.87 34.34
C GLY A 15 -7.31 16.36 34.92
N LYS A 16 -7.07 17.67 34.98
CA LYS A 16 -5.74 18.26 35.23
C LYS A 16 -5.33 18.37 36.70
N ARG A 17 -6.15 18.05 37.67
CA ARG A 17 -5.85 18.46 39.06
C ARG A 17 -5.29 17.43 40.03
N ASN A 18 -5.28 16.13 39.72
CA ASN A 18 -4.80 15.11 40.67
C ASN A 18 -3.74 14.13 40.09
N LYS A 19 -3.07 14.46 39.01
CA LYS A 19 -2.34 13.47 38.18
C LYS A 19 -0.83 13.52 38.18
N GLU A 20 -0.16 14.57 38.65
CA GLU A 20 1.26 14.77 38.33
C GLU A 20 2.23 13.81 39.03
N GLN A 21 1.89 13.24 40.19
CA GLN A 21 2.80 12.32 40.90
C GLN A 21 2.56 10.82 40.63
N HIS A 22 1.36 10.43 40.24
CA HIS A 22 1.06 9.05 39.88
C HIS A 22 1.53 8.70 38.45
N ASP A 23 1.73 9.72 37.61
CA ASP A 23 1.93 9.55 36.17
C ASP A 23 3.36 9.19 35.74
N MET A 24 4.40 9.59 36.47
CA MET A 24 5.79 9.29 36.05
C MET A 24 6.10 7.79 36.13
N GLY A 25 5.61 7.08 37.14
CA GLY A 25 5.77 5.63 37.27
C GLY A 25 5.04 4.88 36.16
N ALA A 26 3.81 5.27 35.88
CA ALA A 26 2.96 4.68 34.84
C ALA A 26 3.52 4.94 33.42
N ALA A 27 4.08 6.13 33.17
CA ALA A 27 4.69 6.46 31.90
C ALA A 27 5.97 5.61 31.62
N HIS A 28 6.81 5.42 32.63
CA HIS A 28 7.98 4.56 32.52
C HIS A 28 7.62 3.08 32.33
N GLU A 29 6.58 2.59 33.01
CA GLU A 29 6.08 1.23 32.81
C GLU A 29 5.55 1.05 31.39
N PHE A 30 4.76 2.00 30.91
CA PHE A 30 4.25 1.97 29.55
C PHE A 30 5.37 2.04 28.51
N LEU A 31 6.40 2.86 28.71
CA LEU A 31 7.56 2.92 27.81
C LEU A 31 8.30 1.58 27.75
N ARG A 32 8.42 0.87 28.88
CA ARG A 32 9.01 -0.49 28.92
C ARG A 32 8.14 -1.49 28.16
N GLU A 33 6.83 -1.40 28.28
CA GLU A 33 5.88 -2.23 27.52
C GLU A 33 6.03 -1.98 26.01
N CYS A 34 6.07 -0.71 25.57
CA CYS A 34 6.33 -0.35 24.19
C CYS A 34 7.68 -0.90 23.68
N ALA A 35 8.74 -0.80 24.50
CA ALA A 35 10.06 -1.35 24.17
C ALA A 35 10.03 -2.88 24.08
N ALA A 36 9.31 -3.56 24.96
CA ALA A 36 9.14 -5.01 24.90
C ALA A 36 8.41 -5.44 23.62
N CYS A 37 7.31 -4.75 23.25
CA CYS A 37 6.60 -4.98 22.00
C CYS A 37 7.50 -4.76 20.78
N TRP A 38 8.30 -3.68 20.80
CA TRP A 38 9.23 -3.38 19.72
C TRP A 38 10.32 -4.45 19.57
N ASN A 39 10.92 -4.89 20.69
CA ASN A 39 11.94 -5.95 20.69
C ASN A 39 11.37 -7.30 20.22
N ALA A 40 10.13 -7.63 20.58
CA ALA A 40 9.47 -8.86 20.14
C ALA A 40 9.30 -8.95 18.61
N LEU A 41 9.25 -7.82 17.92
CA LEU A 41 9.17 -7.74 16.45
C LEU A 41 10.56 -7.74 15.76
N ASP A 42 11.66 -7.92 16.49
CA ASP A 42 13.00 -7.83 15.91
C ASP A 42 13.27 -8.90 14.84
N GLU A 43 12.77 -10.11 15.03
CA GLU A 43 12.87 -11.18 14.02
C GLU A 43 12.10 -10.82 12.75
N ALA A 44 10.87 -10.31 12.87
CA ALA A 44 10.06 -9.88 11.73
C ALA A 44 10.73 -8.73 10.98
N ARG A 45 11.34 -7.76 11.68
CA ARG A 45 12.09 -6.66 11.05
C ARG A 45 13.34 -7.16 10.32
N ARG A 46 14.07 -8.15 10.89
CA ARG A 46 15.22 -8.76 10.20
C ARG A 46 14.82 -9.47 8.93
N LYS A 47 13.73 -10.26 8.97
CA LYS A 47 13.18 -10.94 7.79
C LYS A 47 12.73 -9.94 6.73
N MET A 48 12.01 -8.89 7.12
CA MET A 48 11.58 -7.82 6.21
C MET A 48 12.78 -7.14 5.54
N ARG A 49 13.81 -6.77 6.31
CA ARG A 49 15.02 -6.15 5.77
C ARG A 49 15.70 -7.04 4.76
N ARG A 50 15.85 -8.34 5.06
CA ARG A 50 16.40 -9.32 4.14
C ARG A 50 15.59 -9.40 2.84
N SER A 51 14.26 -9.48 2.94
CA SER A 51 13.38 -9.49 1.78
C SER A 51 13.50 -8.23 0.93
N LEU A 52 13.60 -7.04 1.56
CA LEU A 52 13.84 -5.77 0.86
C LEU A 52 15.19 -5.76 0.12
N MET A 53 16.27 -6.25 0.74
CA MET A 53 17.58 -6.36 0.08
C MET A 53 17.49 -7.21 -1.20
N TYR A 54 16.83 -8.37 -1.12
CA TYR A 54 16.64 -9.23 -2.27
C TYR A 54 15.77 -8.60 -3.37
N SER A 55 14.70 -7.90 -2.97
CA SER A 55 13.78 -7.22 -3.90
C SER A 55 14.48 -6.10 -4.67
N TYR A 56 15.31 -5.31 -4.00
CA TYR A 56 16.08 -4.20 -4.59
C TYR A 56 17.40 -4.63 -5.25
N GLY A 57 17.67 -5.93 -5.34
CA GLY A 57 18.82 -6.47 -6.07
C GLY A 57 20.12 -6.52 -5.30
N ASP A 58 20.13 -6.26 -3.99
CA ASP A 58 21.27 -6.58 -3.12
C ASP A 58 21.16 -8.02 -2.62
N GLN A 59 21.41 -8.95 -3.54
CA GLN A 59 21.16 -10.38 -3.34
C GLN A 59 22.37 -11.15 -2.81
N TRP A 60 23.49 -10.47 -2.60
CA TRP A 60 24.73 -11.03 -2.09
C TRP A 60 25.14 -10.45 -0.73
N GLY A 61 24.25 -9.71 -0.08
CA GLY A 61 24.49 -9.07 1.19
C GLY A 61 24.31 -9.97 2.43
N ASP A 62 23.86 -11.22 2.26
CA ASP A 62 23.76 -12.18 3.38
C ASP A 62 25.16 -12.48 3.95
N TYR A 63 25.26 -12.50 5.30
CA TYR A 63 26.50 -12.83 5.96
C TYR A 63 26.73 -14.35 6.02
N VAL A 64 27.95 -14.77 5.70
CA VAL A 64 28.43 -16.13 5.81
C VAL A 64 29.74 -16.13 6.60
N THR A 65 30.10 -17.27 7.18
CA THR A 65 31.38 -17.40 7.87
C THR A 65 32.49 -17.65 6.85
N ASP A 66 33.51 -16.81 6.83
CA ASP A 66 34.71 -17.03 6.03
C ASP A 66 35.47 -18.26 6.55
N PRO A 67 35.72 -19.29 5.73
CA PRO A 67 36.39 -20.50 6.18
C PRO A 67 37.84 -20.27 6.63
N ASP A 68 38.51 -19.23 6.13
CA ASP A 68 39.90 -18.94 6.43
C ASP A 68 40.08 -18.12 7.73
N THR A 69 39.21 -17.10 7.92
CA THR A 69 39.36 -16.16 9.04
C THR A 69 38.31 -16.38 10.14
N LEU A 70 37.33 -17.27 9.94
CA LEU A 70 36.18 -17.53 10.82
C LEU A 70 35.40 -16.27 11.23
N SER A 71 35.56 -15.19 10.46
CA SER A 71 34.85 -13.94 10.65
C SER A 71 33.62 -13.85 9.74
N PRO A 72 32.58 -13.11 10.12
CA PRO A 72 31.42 -12.88 9.25
C PRO A 72 31.83 -11.99 8.06
N ILE A 73 31.59 -12.47 6.85
CA ILE A 73 31.80 -11.76 5.59
C ILE A 73 30.53 -11.83 4.75
N THR A 74 30.31 -10.88 3.83
CA THR A 74 29.18 -10.99 2.90
C THR A 74 29.44 -12.12 1.91
N GLU A 75 28.36 -12.80 1.49
CA GLU A 75 28.47 -13.88 0.50
C GLU A 75 29.08 -13.37 -0.82
N GLY A 76 28.77 -12.12 -1.23
CA GLY A 76 29.36 -11.48 -2.39
C GLY A 76 30.87 -11.28 -2.30
N ASP A 77 31.36 -10.87 -1.14
CA ASP A 77 32.80 -10.66 -0.94
C ASP A 77 33.55 -12.00 -0.82
N LEU A 78 32.92 -13.03 -0.25
CA LEU A 78 33.50 -14.38 -0.24
C LEU A 78 33.63 -14.93 -1.67
N ILE A 79 32.64 -14.71 -2.54
CA ILE A 79 32.70 -15.12 -3.94
C ILE A 79 33.82 -14.39 -4.67
N LYS A 80 33.98 -13.09 -4.46
CA LYS A 80 35.09 -12.30 -5.04
C LYS A 80 36.46 -12.77 -4.52
N LYS A 81 36.58 -13.05 -3.21
CA LYS A 81 37.80 -13.60 -2.59
C LYS A 81 38.22 -14.91 -3.27
N ASN A 82 37.25 -15.73 -3.70
CA ASN A 82 37.47 -16.96 -4.42
C ASN A 82 37.69 -16.75 -5.96
N GLY A 83 37.96 -15.53 -6.40
CA GLY A 83 38.27 -15.22 -7.82
C GLY A 83 37.07 -15.30 -8.76
N LYS A 84 35.83 -15.33 -8.23
CA LYS A 84 34.59 -15.39 -9.02
C LYS A 84 33.89 -14.01 -9.06
N VAL A 85 33.15 -13.77 -10.14
CA VAL A 85 32.31 -12.56 -10.25
C VAL A 85 30.88 -12.88 -9.82
N PRO A 86 30.35 -12.29 -8.77
CA PRO A 86 28.99 -12.56 -8.31
C PRO A 86 27.96 -12.01 -9.32
N LEU A 87 27.27 -12.88 -10.04
CA LEU A 87 26.21 -12.52 -10.98
C LEU A 87 24.88 -12.35 -10.26
N LYS A 88 24.07 -11.40 -10.72
CA LYS A 88 22.73 -11.11 -10.19
C LYS A 88 21.69 -11.27 -11.27
N ASN A 89 20.74 -12.18 -11.06
CA ASN A 89 19.55 -12.34 -11.90
C ASN A 89 18.33 -12.14 -11.02
N ASN A 90 17.87 -10.90 -10.87
CA ASN A 90 16.77 -10.58 -9.96
C ASN A 90 15.41 -11.02 -10.55
N MET A 91 14.97 -12.23 -10.21
CA MET A 91 13.65 -12.77 -10.60
C MET A 91 12.52 -12.30 -9.68
N ILE A 92 12.84 -11.72 -8.51
CA ILE A 92 11.86 -11.22 -7.55
C ILE A 92 11.20 -9.93 -8.04
N ALA A 93 11.99 -9.01 -8.59
CA ALA A 93 11.49 -7.71 -9.03
C ALA A 93 10.35 -7.79 -10.07
N PRO A 94 10.42 -8.62 -11.14
CA PRO A 94 9.29 -8.77 -12.07
C PRO A 94 8.03 -9.34 -11.42
N ILE A 95 8.16 -10.24 -10.43
CA ILE A 95 7.02 -10.80 -9.69
C ILE A 95 6.32 -9.70 -8.92
N LEU A 96 7.07 -8.88 -8.17
CA LEU A 96 6.51 -7.77 -7.39
C LEU A 96 5.88 -6.70 -8.30
N SER A 97 6.54 -6.37 -9.42
CA SER A 97 6.00 -5.42 -10.40
C SER A 97 4.69 -5.91 -11.04
N ASN A 98 4.56 -7.20 -11.25
CA ASN A 98 3.32 -7.78 -11.78
C ASN A 98 2.17 -7.67 -10.78
N ILE A 99 2.41 -7.96 -9.49
CA ILE A 99 1.42 -7.83 -8.43
C ILE A 99 0.99 -6.36 -8.28
N ASP A 100 1.95 -5.41 -8.32
CA ASP A 100 1.68 -3.98 -8.28
C ASP A 100 0.82 -3.54 -9.50
N GLY A 101 1.15 -3.99 -10.69
CA GLY A 101 0.37 -3.73 -11.91
C GLY A 101 -1.07 -4.25 -11.81
N GLN A 102 -1.26 -5.44 -11.24
CA GLN A 102 -2.60 -5.99 -11.02
C GLN A 102 -3.39 -5.21 -9.97
N LEU A 103 -2.73 -4.74 -8.90
CA LEU A 103 -3.38 -3.87 -7.90
C LEU A 103 -3.90 -2.59 -8.55
N ARG A 104 -3.09 -1.95 -9.40
CA ARG A 104 -3.45 -0.72 -10.12
C ARG A 104 -4.54 -0.92 -11.16
N GLN A 105 -4.62 -2.10 -11.78
CA GLN A 105 -5.73 -2.44 -12.70
C GLN A 105 -7.07 -2.65 -11.97
N ASN A 106 -7.04 -3.14 -10.74
CA ASN A 106 -8.22 -3.38 -9.92
C ASN A 106 -8.55 -2.15 -9.08
N LEU A 107 -8.97 -1.07 -9.74
CA LEU A 107 -9.44 0.15 -9.06
C LEU A 107 -10.71 -0.17 -8.28
N MET A 108 -10.57 -0.26 -6.96
CA MET A 108 -11.69 -0.45 -6.04
C MET A 108 -12.08 0.91 -5.48
N ARG A 109 -13.35 1.28 -5.64
CA ARG A 109 -13.90 2.52 -5.07
C ARG A 109 -14.66 2.25 -3.78
N PRO A 110 -14.48 3.08 -2.75
CA PRO A 110 -15.31 3.02 -1.55
C PRO A 110 -16.72 3.50 -1.87
N VAL A 111 -17.71 2.71 -1.51
CA VAL A 111 -19.13 3.06 -1.66
C VAL A 111 -19.75 3.05 -0.28
N CYS A 112 -20.31 4.19 0.11
CA CYS A 112 -21.03 4.36 1.35
C CYS A 112 -22.53 4.21 1.10
N VAL A 113 -23.17 3.41 1.95
CA VAL A 113 -24.61 3.16 1.90
C VAL A 113 -25.19 3.56 3.24
N ALA A 114 -26.17 4.44 3.24
CA ALA A 114 -26.92 4.75 4.45
C ALA A 114 -27.78 3.55 4.85
N ARG A 115 -27.94 3.30 6.15
CA ARG A 115 -28.79 2.21 6.64
C ARG A 115 -30.27 2.49 6.44
N ASP A 116 -30.65 3.76 6.41
CA ASP A 116 -32.01 4.17 6.06
C ASP A 116 -32.10 4.47 4.55
N GLN A 117 -33.09 3.89 3.90
CA GLN A 117 -33.33 4.08 2.46
C GLN A 117 -33.68 5.54 2.11
N SER A 118 -34.26 6.29 3.06
CA SER A 118 -34.55 7.72 2.89
C SER A 118 -33.27 8.58 2.85
N GLU A 119 -32.14 8.05 3.34
CA GLU A 119 -30.86 8.74 3.46
C GLU A 119 -29.83 8.32 2.40
N ASN A 120 -30.24 7.69 1.31
CA ASN A 120 -29.33 7.24 0.24
C ASN A 120 -28.41 8.37 -0.27
N ARG A 121 -28.92 9.61 -0.34
CA ARG A 121 -28.13 10.79 -0.73
C ARG A 121 -26.99 11.09 0.24
N VAL A 122 -27.17 10.78 1.51
CA VAL A 122 -26.11 10.97 2.53
C VAL A 122 -25.00 9.97 2.30
N GLY A 123 -25.33 8.73 1.89
CA GLY A 123 -24.35 7.74 1.46
C GLY A 123 -23.53 8.21 0.26
N GLU A 124 -24.18 8.78 -0.76
CA GLU A 124 -23.48 9.37 -1.92
C GLU A 124 -22.57 10.53 -1.52
N MET A 125 -23.05 11.47 -0.69
CA MET A 125 -22.23 12.58 -0.15
C MET A 125 -20.98 12.07 0.56
N MET A 126 -21.10 11.02 1.35
CA MET A 126 -19.97 10.43 2.06
C MET A 126 -19.02 9.72 1.11
N SER A 127 -19.52 9.03 0.08
CA SER A 127 -18.69 8.41 -0.95
C SER A 127 -17.82 9.44 -1.67
N ILE A 128 -18.41 10.56 -2.07
CA ILE A 128 -17.69 11.69 -2.69
C ILE A 128 -16.64 12.26 -1.72
N ALA A 129 -16.99 12.44 -0.45
CA ALA A 129 -16.05 12.96 0.54
C ALA A 129 -14.84 12.04 0.76
N ILE A 130 -15.03 10.71 0.74
CA ILE A 130 -13.94 9.75 0.85
C ILE A 130 -13.11 9.72 -0.43
N GLU A 131 -13.72 9.77 -1.61
CA GLU A 131 -12.98 9.86 -2.87
C GLU A 131 -12.12 11.13 -2.94
N TYR A 132 -12.65 12.27 -2.47
CA TYR A 132 -11.86 13.50 -2.33
C TYR A 132 -10.65 13.32 -1.39
N VAL A 133 -10.85 12.66 -0.23
CA VAL A 133 -9.74 12.35 0.67
C VAL A 133 -8.72 11.43 -0.01
N HIS A 134 -9.16 10.48 -0.83
CA HIS A 134 -8.26 9.61 -1.59
C HIS A 134 -7.44 10.42 -2.61
N ASP A 135 -8.06 11.33 -3.32
CA ASP A 135 -7.41 12.17 -4.33
C ASP A 135 -6.34 13.07 -3.72
N ILE A 136 -6.67 13.83 -2.66
CA ILE A 136 -5.71 14.73 -2.00
C ILE A 136 -4.54 14.02 -1.31
N ASN A 137 -4.69 12.73 -1.00
CA ASN A 137 -3.67 11.88 -0.38
C ASN A 137 -2.91 11.02 -1.39
N GLU A 138 -3.21 11.12 -2.70
CA GLU A 138 -2.61 10.27 -3.74
C GLU A 138 -2.67 8.78 -3.37
N MET A 139 -3.86 8.33 -2.92
CA MET A 139 -4.01 7.01 -2.28
C MET A 139 -3.62 5.84 -3.17
N GLU A 140 -3.62 6.00 -4.48
CA GLU A 140 -3.17 4.94 -5.40
C GLU A 140 -1.67 4.64 -5.19
N GLU A 141 -0.84 5.67 -5.04
CA GLU A 141 0.60 5.49 -4.80
C GLU A 141 0.87 5.01 -3.37
N VAL A 142 0.14 5.55 -2.38
CA VAL A 142 0.24 5.10 -0.98
C VAL A 142 -0.17 3.64 -0.83
N ASP A 143 -1.21 3.19 -1.54
CA ASP A 143 -1.66 1.80 -1.52
C ASP A 143 -0.67 0.87 -2.25
N ALA A 144 -0.09 1.32 -3.38
CA ALA A 144 0.96 0.57 -4.08
C ALA A 144 2.20 0.38 -3.19
N ASP A 145 2.66 1.43 -2.51
CA ASP A 145 3.78 1.34 -1.56
C ASP A 145 3.44 0.43 -0.37
N SER A 146 2.23 0.54 0.18
CA SER A 146 1.73 -0.34 1.25
C SER A 146 1.70 -1.81 0.81
N MET A 147 1.29 -2.11 -0.43
CA MET A 147 1.34 -3.47 -0.97
C MET A 147 2.77 -3.99 -1.05
N ARG A 148 3.72 -3.18 -1.53
CA ARG A 148 5.14 -3.57 -1.56
C ARG A 148 5.68 -3.85 -0.15
N MET A 149 5.28 -3.05 0.85
CA MET A 149 5.64 -3.29 2.25
C MET A 149 5.03 -4.59 2.77
N LEU A 150 3.77 -4.89 2.43
CA LEU A 150 3.11 -6.15 2.79
C LEU A 150 3.83 -7.37 2.21
N LEU A 151 4.19 -7.32 0.93
CA LEU A 151 4.88 -8.41 0.25
C LEU A 151 6.27 -8.69 0.85
N ASN A 152 7.01 -7.65 1.24
CA ASN A 152 8.34 -7.77 1.81
C ASN A 152 8.35 -8.02 3.32
N GLY A 153 7.37 -7.49 4.06
CA GLY A 153 7.39 -7.50 5.53
C GLY A 153 6.30 -8.33 6.18
N GLY A 154 5.25 -8.69 5.43
CA GLY A 154 4.07 -9.36 6.00
C GLY A 154 3.23 -8.46 6.91
N MET A 155 3.59 -7.18 7.03
CA MET A 155 2.89 -6.20 7.85
C MET A 155 2.83 -4.84 7.16
N ILE A 156 1.69 -4.17 7.31
CA ILE A 156 1.48 -2.79 6.88
C ILE A 156 0.69 -2.04 7.94
N ALA A 157 0.97 -0.74 8.03
CA ALA A 157 0.17 0.17 8.82
C ALA A 157 0.05 1.52 8.11
N GLN A 158 -1.10 2.13 8.27
CA GLN A 158 -1.37 3.51 7.87
C GLN A 158 -1.95 4.25 9.07
N ARG A 159 -1.72 5.55 9.16
CA ARG A 159 -2.22 6.41 10.23
C ARG A 159 -3.17 7.45 9.64
N VAL A 160 -4.40 7.50 10.15
CA VAL A 160 -5.44 8.46 9.73
C VAL A 160 -5.50 9.57 10.75
N GLU A 161 -5.32 10.81 10.31
CA GLU A 161 -5.32 11.99 11.18
C GLU A 161 -6.06 13.15 10.52
N TYR A 162 -6.70 13.99 11.36
CA TYR A 162 -7.20 15.29 10.93
C TYR A 162 -6.24 16.37 11.40
N GLY A 163 -5.68 17.13 10.49
CA GLY A 163 -4.68 18.12 10.81
C GLY A 163 -4.31 19.02 9.64
N VAL A 164 -3.37 19.92 9.90
CA VAL A 164 -2.80 20.80 8.88
C VAL A 164 -1.63 20.07 8.22
N ASN A 165 -1.69 19.94 6.91
CA ASN A 165 -0.54 19.45 6.16
C ASN A 165 0.56 20.51 6.13
N PRO A 166 1.77 20.19 6.58
CA PRO A 166 2.87 21.17 6.61
C PRO A 166 3.24 21.75 5.25
N THR A 167 2.95 21.02 4.17
CA THR A 167 3.36 21.42 2.81
C THR A 167 2.40 22.43 2.19
N ASN A 168 1.09 22.26 2.40
CA ASN A 168 0.08 23.09 1.73
C ASN A 168 -0.79 23.89 2.71
N GLU A 169 -0.53 23.79 4.02
CA GLU A 169 -1.25 24.45 5.12
C GLU A 169 -2.78 24.18 5.15
N LYS A 170 -3.26 23.23 4.37
CA LYS A 170 -4.67 22.83 4.36
C LYS A 170 -4.96 21.92 5.54
N ARG A 171 -6.08 22.18 6.20
CA ARG A 171 -6.59 21.33 7.27
C ARG A 171 -7.59 20.34 6.68
N ASP A 172 -7.21 19.07 6.67
CA ASP A 172 -8.02 18.01 6.10
C ASP A 172 -7.73 16.65 6.76
N VAL A 173 -8.34 15.58 6.25
CA VAL A 173 -8.04 14.20 6.67
C VAL A 173 -6.85 13.71 5.87
N TRP A 174 -5.77 13.37 6.58
CA TRP A 174 -4.52 12.88 6.01
C TRP A 174 -4.29 11.42 6.35
N VAL A 175 -3.81 10.66 5.39
CA VAL A 175 -3.43 9.25 5.54
C VAL A 175 -1.93 9.12 5.34
N TYR A 176 -1.23 8.79 6.41
CA TYR A 176 0.23 8.64 6.40
C TYR A 176 0.62 7.16 6.37
N PRO A 177 1.45 6.71 5.42
CA PRO A 177 2.05 5.39 5.47
C PRO A 177 3.02 5.31 6.66
N VAL A 178 2.95 4.21 7.40
CA VAL A 178 3.81 3.96 8.56
C VAL A 178 4.90 2.97 8.17
N ASN A 179 6.15 3.34 8.40
CA ASN A 179 7.27 2.44 8.16
C ASN A 179 7.24 1.25 9.14
N PRO A 180 7.07 0.01 8.67
CA PRO A 180 6.99 -1.16 9.55
C PRO A 180 8.22 -1.36 10.45
N SER A 181 9.38 -0.85 10.05
CA SER A 181 10.59 -0.90 10.90
C SER A 181 10.48 -0.06 12.17
N ARG A 182 9.66 0.99 12.15
CA ARG A 182 9.43 1.91 13.26
C ARG A 182 8.16 1.60 14.05
N LEU A 183 7.34 0.70 13.54
CA LEU A 183 6.10 0.26 14.16
C LEU A 183 6.36 -0.74 15.28
N PHE A 184 5.57 -0.67 16.32
CA PHE A 184 5.50 -1.70 17.36
C PHE A 184 4.04 -1.94 17.77
N PHE A 185 3.75 -3.17 18.15
CA PHE A 185 2.44 -3.59 18.64
C PHE A 185 2.59 -4.85 19.50
N ASN A 186 1.55 -5.21 20.26
CA ASN A 186 1.59 -6.43 21.04
C ASN A 186 1.58 -7.66 20.14
N THR A 187 2.50 -8.59 20.40
CA THR A 187 2.70 -9.80 19.56
C THR A 187 1.82 -10.98 19.93
N ASN A 188 1.05 -10.86 21.01
CA ASN A 188 0.14 -11.91 21.48
C ASN A 188 -1.20 -11.93 20.70
N MET A 189 -1.18 -11.44 19.45
CA MET A 189 -2.38 -11.38 18.63
C MET A 189 -2.59 -12.70 17.89
N GLU A 190 -3.81 -13.21 17.95
CA GLU A 190 -4.25 -14.39 17.20
C GLU A 190 -5.41 -14.05 16.26
N ASP A 191 -6.14 -12.96 16.54
CA ASP A 191 -7.29 -12.55 15.72
C ASP A 191 -6.83 -11.75 14.49
N VAL A 192 -7.13 -12.28 13.31
CA VAL A 192 -6.88 -11.64 12.01
C VAL A 192 -7.58 -10.26 11.89
N ARG A 193 -8.66 -10.05 12.67
CA ARG A 193 -9.38 -8.77 12.71
C ARG A 193 -8.69 -7.73 13.58
N MET A 194 -7.63 -8.10 14.32
CA MET A 194 -6.90 -7.24 15.26
C MET A 194 -7.73 -6.77 16.46
N TRP A 195 -8.76 -7.53 16.90
CA TRP A 195 -9.57 -7.16 18.06
C TRP A 195 -8.87 -7.40 19.39
N ASP A 196 -7.83 -8.20 19.39
CA ASP A 196 -6.93 -8.48 20.51
C ASP A 196 -5.73 -7.53 20.60
N LEU A 197 -5.74 -6.48 19.77
CA LEU A 197 -4.73 -5.42 19.84
C LEU A 197 -4.93 -4.60 21.14
N THR A 198 -3.89 -4.54 21.96
CA THR A 198 -3.89 -3.82 23.25
C THR A 198 -2.88 -2.69 23.31
N CYS A 199 -1.82 -2.78 22.50
CA CYS A 199 -0.77 -1.77 22.41
C CYS A 199 -0.34 -1.62 20.95
N ILE A 200 -0.22 -0.38 20.47
CA ILE A 200 0.32 -0.04 19.15
C ILE A 200 1.03 1.31 19.21
N GLY A 201 2.08 1.47 18.44
CA GLY A 201 2.75 2.76 18.37
C GLY A 201 3.85 2.82 17.32
N GLU A 202 4.47 3.99 17.25
CA GLU A 202 5.46 4.32 16.24
C GLU A 202 6.61 5.14 16.84
N LEU A 203 7.80 4.94 16.30
CA LEU A 203 9.00 5.71 16.61
C LEU A 203 9.17 6.87 15.63
N PHE A 204 9.19 8.09 16.14
CA PHE A 204 9.45 9.28 15.34
C PHE A 204 10.86 9.81 15.58
N ASP A 205 11.48 10.29 14.53
CA ASP A 205 12.72 11.04 14.58
C ASP A 205 12.45 12.44 14.02
N LEU A 206 12.38 13.43 14.87
CA LEU A 206 12.04 14.80 14.54
C LEU A 206 13.19 15.74 14.80
N PRO A 207 13.43 16.77 13.95
CA PRO A 207 14.34 17.84 14.29
C PRO A 207 13.81 18.61 15.53
N LEU A 208 14.72 19.19 16.29
CA LEU A 208 14.36 19.88 17.55
C LEU A 208 13.35 21.00 17.32
N ASP A 209 13.48 21.76 16.24
CA ASP A 209 12.58 22.86 15.91
C ASP A 209 11.15 22.38 15.66
N ALA A 210 10.98 21.26 14.94
CA ALA A 210 9.68 20.64 14.72
C ALA A 210 9.09 20.15 16.04
N LEU A 211 9.90 19.56 16.91
CA LEU A 211 9.47 19.08 18.22
C LEU A 211 9.03 20.24 19.13
N LEU A 212 9.78 21.36 19.14
CA LEU A 212 9.41 22.56 19.89
C LEU A 212 8.14 23.23 19.34
N SER A 213 7.94 23.22 18.01
CA SER A 213 6.73 23.79 17.41
C SER A 213 5.49 22.96 17.72
N HIS A 214 5.62 21.64 17.75
CA HIS A 214 4.50 20.73 17.94
C HIS A 214 4.11 20.55 19.42
N PHE A 215 5.09 20.34 20.30
CA PHE A 215 4.84 20.05 21.73
C PHE A 215 5.10 21.24 22.66
N GLY A 216 5.85 22.24 22.21
CA GLY A 216 6.23 23.41 23.01
C GLY A 216 5.13 24.46 23.11
N THR A 217 3.94 24.10 23.57
CA THR A 217 2.79 25.01 23.70
C THR A 217 2.97 26.11 24.75
N THR A 218 3.84 25.91 25.75
CA THR A 218 4.16 26.90 26.79
C THR A 218 5.68 27.11 26.90
N PRO A 219 6.14 28.27 27.35
CA PRO A 219 7.55 28.52 27.57
C PRO A 219 8.23 27.51 28.50
N GLU A 220 7.53 27.00 29.49
CA GLU A 220 8.01 25.97 30.42
C GLU A 220 8.24 24.63 29.71
N LYS A 221 7.27 24.21 28.88
CA LYS A 221 7.41 22.98 28.08
C LYS A 221 8.55 23.10 27.08
N LYS A 222 8.74 24.26 26.45
CA LYS A 222 9.87 24.52 25.56
C LYS A 222 11.21 24.33 26.27
N ARG A 223 11.35 24.92 27.47
CA ARG A 223 12.56 24.76 28.31
C ARG A 223 12.79 23.30 28.65
N ARG A 224 11.76 22.58 29.14
CA ARG A 224 11.86 21.14 29.47
C ARG A 224 12.30 20.30 28.29
N ILE A 225 11.75 20.55 27.09
CA ILE A 225 12.17 19.86 25.86
C ILE A 225 13.64 20.18 25.55
N MET A 226 14.05 21.45 25.66
CA MET A 226 15.44 21.85 25.47
C MET A 226 16.38 21.22 26.48
N ASP A 227 15.98 21.09 27.75
CA ASP A 227 16.78 20.44 28.78
C ASP A 227 16.98 18.96 28.50
N ILE A 228 15.96 18.27 28.00
CA ILE A 228 16.01 16.84 27.67
C ILE A 228 16.89 16.57 26.44
N TYR A 229 16.69 17.35 25.36
CA TYR A 229 17.34 17.09 24.07
C TYR A 229 18.53 18.01 23.77
N GLY A 230 18.66 19.15 24.45
CA GLY A 230 19.72 20.13 24.20
C GLY A 230 21.12 19.62 24.51
N THR A 231 21.25 18.72 25.49
CA THR A 231 22.52 18.04 25.82
C THR A 231 22.93 17.04 24.73
N VAL A 232 21.97 16.46 24.03
CA VAL A 232 22.22 15.52 22.92
C VAL A 232 22.76 16.25 21.71
N GLN A 233 22.23 17.44 21.37
CA GLN A 233 22.73 18.26 20.27
C GLN A 233 24.11 18.91 20.54
N GLY A 234 24.40 19.26 21.79
CA GLY A 234 25.69 19.86 22.16
C GLY A 234 26.90 18.94 22.00
N ALA A 235 26.69 17.63 22.07
CA ALA A 235 27.75 16.63 21.89
C ALA A 235 28.12 16.36 20.43
N VAL A 236 27.34 16.86 19.47
CA VAL A 236 27.40 16.42 18.06
C VAL A 236 27.99 17.45 17.10
N HIS A 237 28.20 18.68 17.54
CA HIS A 237 28.79 19.74 16.68
C HIS A 237 30.26 19.50 16.29
N GLY A 238 30.89 18.41 16.74
CA GLY A 238 32.29 18.07 16.47
C GLY A 238 32.53 16.77 15.67
N GLY A 239 31.51 16.04 15.29
CA GLY A 239 31.66 14.76 14.61
C GLY A 239 31.48 14.86 13.09
N ASN A 240 32.46 14.40 12.32
CA ASN A 240 32.37 14.20 10.88
C ASN A 240 31.04 13.58 10.50
N ARG A 241 30.30 14.24 9.58
CA ARG A 241 29.21 13.65 8.80
C ARG A 241 29.78 12.51 7.94
N ALA A 242 30.11 11.38 8.54
CA ALA A 242 30.35 10.19 7.75
C ALA A 242 29.05 9.86 6.99
N MET A 243 29.17 9.66 5.67
CA MET A 243 28.06 9.21 4.84
C MET A 243 27.41 8.01 5.55
N GLN A 244 26.17 8.21 5.98
CA GLN A 244 25.47 7.21 6.78
C GLN A 244 25.18 5.99 5.94
N GLY A 245 25.64 4.85 6.41
CA GLY A 245 25.17 3.56 5.96
C GLY A 245 23.66 3.41 6.28
N ASP A 246 23.05 2.46 5.62
CA ASP A 246 21.64 2.09 5.69
C ASP A 246 21.08 2.26 7.13
N GLU A 247 20.24 3.29 7.33
CA GLU A 247 19.62 3.62 8.64
C GLU A 247 18.87 2.42 9.24
N SER A 248 18.40 1.51 8.37
CA SER A 248 17.67 0.33 8.79
C SER A 248 18.52 -0.66 9.59
N LYS A 249 19.85 -0.65 9.42
CA LYS A 249 20.74 -1.61 10.07
C LYS A 249 20.93 -1.32 11.56
N ASN A 250 20.84 -0.06 11.99
CA ASN A 250 21.14 0.39 13.34
C ASN A 250 19.96 1.05 14.07
N LEU A 251 18.73 0.73 13.69
CA LEU A 251 17.55 1.28 14.33
C LEU A 251 17.45 0.77 15.77
N SER A 252 17.50 1.71 16.74
CA SER A 252 17.32 1.45 18.17
C SER A 252 16.00 2.04 18.65
N PHE A 253 15.38 1.42 19.65
CA PHE A 253 14.17 1.95 20.28
C PHE A 253 14.44 3.30 20.96
N TYR A 254 15.55 3.42 21.69
CA TYR A 254 15.84 4.56 22.56
C TYR A 254 16.64 5.68 21.90
N SER A 255 17.27 5.44 20.77
CA SER A 255 18.12 6.44 20.11
C SER A 255 17.81 6.55 18.63
N SER A 256 17.87 7.78 18.10
CA SER A 256 17.84 7.98 16.65
C SER A 256 19.16 7.51 16.03
N SER A 257 19.09 6.98 14.81
CA SER A 257 20.28 6.67 14.01
C SER A 257 21.03 7.94 13.57
N ARG A 258 20.33 9.07 13.55
CA ARG A 258 20.88 10.38 13.22
C ARG A 258 20.99 11.25 14.47
N SER A 259 22.14 11.81 14.65
CA SER A 259 22.49 12.64 15.81
C SER A 259 21.82 14.03 15.82
N ASP A 260 21.31 14.48 14.67
CA ASP A 260 20.58 15.74 14.51
C ASP A 260 19.06 15.61 14.75
N LEU A 261 18.59 14.40 15.02
CA LEU A 261 17.17 14.10 15.24
C LEU A 261 16.87 13.63 16.66
N CYS A 262 15.78 14.12 17.20
CA CYS A 262 15.25 13.75 18.50
C CYS A 262 14.29 12.59 18.37
N ARG A 263 14.50 11.49 19.11
CA ARG A 263 13.60 10.36 19.15
C ARG A 263 12.38 10.69 20.02
N VAL A 264 11.19 10.42 19.48
CA VAL A 264 9.90 10.46 20.17
C VAL A 264 9.19 9.14 19.99
N VAL A 265 8.62 8.62 21.05
CA VAL A 265 7.82 7.38 21.05
C VAL A 265 6.37 7.75 21.18
N LEU A 266 5.56 7.46 20.18
CA LEU A 266 4.09 7.51 20.29
C LEU A 266 3.61 6.10 20.59
N GLY A 267 2.96 5.93 21.74
CA GLY A 267 2.30 4.69 22.10
C GLY A 267 0.82 4.90 22.38
N TRP A 268 0.01 3.94 21.92
CA TRP A 268 -1.40 3.82 22.24
C TRP A 268 -1.60 2.56 23.05
N LYS A 269 -2.38 2.65 24.14
CA LYS A 269 -2.71 1.53 25.02
C LYS A 269 -4.21 1.46 25.22
N LEU A 270 -4.75 0.25 25.22
CA LEU A 270 -6.12 -0.01 25.61
C LEU A 270 -6.18 -0.07 27.13
N GLU A 271 -6.71 0.99 27.74
CA GLU A 271 -6.89 1.09 29.17
C GLU A 271 -8.35 0.78 29.56
N SER A 272 -8.58 0.44 30.80
CA SER A 272 -9.92 0.22 31.34
C SER A 272 -10.13 1.08 32.58
N ARG A 273 -11.35 1.55 32.74
CA ARG A 273 -11.77 2.24 33.98
C ARG A 273 -13.18 1.83 34.39
N ASP A 274 -13.48 2.02 35.64
CA ASP A 274 -14.83 1.93 36.14
C ASP A 274 -15.66 3.11 35.64
N ALA A 275 -16.87 2.83 35.17
CA ALA A 275 -17.75 3.81 34.54
C ALA A 275 -19.22 3.50 34.79
N TYR A 276 -20.07 4.51 34.67
CA TYR A 276 -21.51 4.32 34.46
C TYR A 276 -21.77 4.20 32.95
N ARG A 277 -22.33 3.08 32.53
CA ARG A 277 -22.91 2.96 31.19
C ARG A 277 -24.33 3.49 31.26
N TRP A 278 -24.62 4.57 30.53
CA TRP A 278 -25.94 5.13 30.42
C TRP A 278 -26.55 4.88 29.04
N SER A 279 -27.89 4.75 29.02
CA SER A 279 -28.65 4.59 27.78
C SER A 279 -29.87 5.49 27.85
N ASP A 280 -30.10 6.30 26.84
CA ASP A 280 -31.20 7.23 26.69
C ASP A 280 -32.10 6.76 25.54
N SER A 281 -33.18 6.08 25.89
CA SER A 281 -34.14 5.56 24.90
C SER A 281 -34.91 6.67 24.18
N ALA A 282 -35.03 7.87 24.77
CA ALA A 282 -35.70 9.02 24.15
C ALA A 282 -34.92 9.60 22.99
N ARG A 283 -33.57 9.48 23.04
CA ARG A 283 -32.64 10.02 22.03
C ARG A 283 -31.93 8.93 21.23
N GLY A 284 -32.18 7.65 21.53
CA GLY A 284 -31.46 6.52 20.91
C GLY A 284 -29.95 6.55 21.15
N SER A 285 -29.49 7.25 22.22
CA SER A 285 -28.07 7.47 22.48
C SER A 285 -27.62 6.74 23.75
N TRP A 286 -26.37 6.30 23.75
CA TRP A 286 -25.74 5.66 24.91
C TRP A 286 -24.28 6.11 25.04
N GLY A 287 -23.70 5.92 26.23
CA GLY A 287 -22.32 6.29 26.45
C GLY A 287 -21.81 5.87 27.81
N TYR A 288 -20.60 6.32 28.14
CA TYR A 288 -19.98 6.07 29.44
C TYR A 288 -19.65 7.38 30.13
N MET A 289 -19.85 7.41 31.45
CA MET A 289 -19.42 8.48 32.33
C MET A 289 -18.52 7.92 33.43
N PRO A 290 -17.59 8.70 34.01
CA PRO A 290 -16.76 8.23 35.12
C PRO A 290 -17.61 7.66 36.26
N TYR A 291 -17.11 6.64 36.97
CA TYR A 291 -17.75 6.08 38.15
C TYR A 291 -17.40 6.97 39.37
N ASP A 292 -18.07 8.11 39.47
CA ASP A 292 -17.92 9.05 40.58
C ASP A 292 -19.28 9.58 41.00
N GLU A 293 -19.35 10.22 42.19
CA GLU A 293 -20.56 10.79 42.72
C GLU A 293 -21.09 11.97 41.90
N GLU A 294 -20.22 12.68 41.20
CA GLU A 294 -20.60 13.83 40.39
C GLU A 294 -21.37 13.38 39.15
N SER A 295 -20.84 12.40 38.44
CA SER A 295 -21.49 11.76 37.27
C SER A 295 -22.86 11.14 37.65
N ARG A 296 -22.92 10.48 38.83
CA ARG A 296 -24.18 9.92 39.32
C ARG A 296 -25.21 11.01 39.58
N LYS A 297 -24.82 12.07 40.29
CA LYS A 297 -25.71 13.20 40.55
C LYS A 297 -26.20 13.88 39.28
N GLU A 298 -25.37 13.93 38.26
CA GLU A 298 -25.73 14.48 36.95
C GLU A 298 -26.81 13.64 36.24
N LEU A 299 -26.66 12.32 36.25
CA LEU A 299 -27.65 11.39 35.69
C LEU A 299 -28.96 11.40 36.46
N ASP A 300 -28.89 11.44 37.80
CA ASP A 300 -30.06 11.56 38.66
C ASP A 300 -30.80 12.91 38.46
N ALA A 301 -30.06 14.01 38.33
CA ALA A 301 -30.63 15.33 38.06
C ALA A 301 -31.34 15.42 36.70
N GLU A 302 -30.77 14.78 35.67
CA GLU A 302 -31.43 14.71 34.35
C GLU A 302 -32.73 13.87 34.43
N ASN A 303 -32.72 12.77 35.16
CA ASN A 303 -33.92 11.96 35.38
C ASN A 303 -34.99 12.72 36.20
N GLU A 304 -34.58 13.45 37.22
CA GLU A 304 -35.52 14.32 37.98
C GLU A 304 -36.11 15.44 37.11
N ARG A 305 -35.30 16.01 36.22
CA ARG A 305 -35.80 17.02 35.28
C ARG A 305 -36.87 16.42 34.37
N ARG A 306 -36.63 15.25 33.81
CA ARG A 306 -37.59 14.53 32.94
C ARG A 306 -38.88 14.16 33.68
N ARG A 307 -38.78 13.74 34.95
CA ARG A 307 -39.97 13.51 35.79
C ARG A 307 -40.80 14.76 35.95
N LYS A 308 -40.19 15.88 36.30
CA LYS A 308 -40.89 17.17 36.45
C LYS A 308 -41.53 17.66 35.14
N GLU A 309 -40.83 17.48 34.02
CA GLU A 309 -41.37 17.81 32.69
C GLU A 309 -42.53 16.89 32.32
N GLY A 310 -42.47 15.60 32.67
CA GLY A 310 -43.53 14.64 32.43
C GLY A 310 -44.77 14.89 33.30
N GLU A 311 -44.59 15.19 34.61
CA GLU A 311 -45.66 15.59 35.50
C GLU A 311 -46.40 16.82 35.01
N ALA A 312 -45.66 17.83 34.48
CA ALA A 312 -46.26 19.04 33.92
C ALA A 312 -47.13 18.79 32.69
N ILE A 313 -46.86 17.67 31.95
CA ILE A 313 -47.59 17.26 30.71
C ILE A 313 -48.65 16.20 31.05
N GLY A 314 -48.72 15.68 32.31
CA GLY A 314 -49.68 14.68 32.73
C GLY A 314 -49.37 13.25 32.27
N LYS A 315 -48.11 12.92 31.98
CA LYS A 315 -47.63 11.58 31.64
C LYS A 315 -47.41 10.76 32.91
N GLY A 316 -47.84 9.49 32.90
CA GLY A 316 -47.54 8.54 33.96
C GLY A 316 -46.05 8.17 34.01
N GLU A 317 -45.57 7.69 35.16
CA GLU A 317 -44.14 7.29 35.33
C GLU A 317 -43.70 6.22 34.31
N ASP A 318 -44.60 5.32 33.91
CA ASP A 318 -44.33 4.26 32.93
C ASP A 318 -44.18 4.77 31.46
N GLU A 319 -44.62 6.00 31.19
CA GLU A 319 -44.51 6.64 29.86
C GLU A 319 -43.29 7.56 29.78
N LEU A 320 -42.53 7.72 30.86
CA LEU A 320 -41.36 8.56 30.92
C LEU A 320 -40.12 7.79 30.44
N LEU A 321 -39.53 8.22 29.33
CA LEU A 321 -38.27 7.70 28.85
C LEU A 321 -37.11 8.27 29.68
N LEU A 322 -36.81 7.64 30.81
CA LEU A 322 -35.70 7.99 31.68
C LEU A 322 -34.38 7.50 31.12
N VAL A 323 -33.29 8.11 31.56
CA VAL A 323 -31.95 7.62 31.29
C VAL A 323 -31.66 6.43 32.20
N ASP A 324 -31.49 5.27 31.61
CA ASP A 324 -31.05 4.09 32.36
C ASP A 324 -29.52 4.09 32.46
N TYR A 325 -29.00 3.77 33.66
CA TYR A 325 -27.56 3.69 33.86
C TYR A 325 -27.18 2.55 34.81
N THR A 326 -26.10 1.86 34.46
CA THR A 326 -25.56 0.73 35.23
C THR A 326 -24.05 0.86 35.37
N TYR A 327 -23.49 0.22 36.43
CA TYR A 327 -22.07 0.08 36.56
C TYR A 327 -21.51 -0.79 35.42
N ALA A 328 -20.42 -0.35 34.79
CA ALA A 328 -19.73 -1.08 33.76
C ALA A 328 -18.24 -0.70 33.72
N THR A 329 -17.43 -1.56 33.16
CA THR A 329 -16.04 -1.25 32.88
C THR A 329 -15.94 -0.71 31.43
N GLU A 330 -15.55 0.56 31.31
CA GLU A 330 -15.26 1.17 30.00
C GLU A 330 -13.85 0.82 29.56
N ARG A 331 -13.70 0.31 28.33
CA ARG A 331 -12.41 0.21 27.67
C ARG A 331 -12.23 1.39 26.72
N TYR A 332 -11.07 2.02 26.77
CA TYR A 332 -10.77 3.17 25.94
C TYR A 332 -9.31 3.21 25.54
N TRP A 333 -9.03 3.75 24.35
CA TRP A 333 -7.67 3.94 23.88
C TRP A 333 -7.10 5.24 24.45
N TYR A 334 -5.87 5.13 25.00
CA TYR A 334 -5.12 6.24 25.57
C TYR A 334 -3.79 6.36 24.87
N TYR A 335 -3.43 7.57 24.43
CA TYR A 335 -2.16 7.81 23.73
C TYR A 335 -1.20 8.60 24.60
N ARG A 336 0.10 8.31 24.42
CA ARG A 336 1.19 9.06 25.04
C ARG A 336 2.30 9.29 24.03
N PHE A 337 2.67 10.57 23.84
CA PHE A 337 3.93 10.94 23.23
C PHE A 337 4.97 11.04 24.32
N MET A 338 6.02 10.24 24.23
CA MET A 338 7.04 10.13 25.26
C MET A 338 8.43 10.34 24.68
N THR A 339 9.34 10.86 25.51
CA THR A 339 10.76 10.81 25.23
C THR A 339 11.28 9.39 25.47
N PRO A 340 12.46 9.02 24.94
CA PRO A 340 13.10 7.73 25.25
C PRO A 340 13.46 7.56 26.74
N TYR A 341 13.41 8.64 27.51
CA TYR A 341 13.74 8.67 28.94
C TYR A 341 12.52 8.55 29.85
N GLY A 342 11.30 8.49 29.27
CA GLY A 342 10.05 8.34 29.99
C GLY A 342 9.31 9.64 30.32
N ASP A 343 9.82 10.79 29.86
CA ASP A 343 9.10 12.05 30.00
C ASP A 343 7.91 12.10 29.03
N VAL A 344 6.75 12.49 29.53
CA VAL A 344 5.53 12.66 28.73
C VAL A 344 5.53 14.04 28.10
N LEU A 345 5.45 14.12 26.78
CA LEU A 345 5.29 15.35 26.00
C LEU A 345 3.82 15.74 25.86
N GLN A 346 2.99 14.77 25.54
CA GLN A 346 1.55 14.91 25.38
C GLN A 346 0.87 13.57 25.64
N GLU A 347 -0.28 13.58 26.26
CA GLU A 347 -1.10 12.39 26.46
C GLU A 347 -2.59 12.73 26.45
N GLY A 348 -3.42 11.71 26.22
CA GLY A 348 -4.86 11.88 26.25
C GLY A 348 -5.62 10.63 25.83
N ARG A 349 -6.93 10.69 26.00
CA ARG A 349 -7.84 9.70 25.43
C ARG A 349 -7.96 9.92 23.93
N SER A 350 -8.36 8.85 23.22
CA SER A 350 -8.66 8.96 21.80
C SER A 350 -9.64 10.12 21.54
N PRO A 351 -9.24 11.10 20.72
CA PRO A 351 -10.11 12.21 20.36
C PRO A 351 -11.13 11.84 19.28
N TYR A 352 -11.02 10.65 18.70
CA TYR A 352 -11.82 10.22 17.55
C TYR A 352 -13.16 9.63 17.97
N TRP A 353 -14.22 9.91 17.22
CA TRP A 353 -15.57 9.36 17.46
C TRP A 353 -15.63 7.83 17.33
N HIS A 354 -14.76 7.25 16.51
CA HIS A 354 -14.66 5.78 16.44
C HIS A 354 -14.14 5.15 17.76
N GLY A 355 -13.58 5.95 18.68
CA GLY A 355 -13.13 5.49 20.00
C GLY A 355 -11.85 4.67 20.00
N GLU A 356 -11.27 4.37 18.83
CA GLU A 356 -10.06 3.57 18.65
C GLU A 356 -8.81 4.47 18.48
N HIS A 357 -7.65 3.82 18.35
CA HIS A 357 -6.41 4.47 17.92
C HIS A 357 -6.49 4.89 16.44
N ASN A 358 -5.63 5.79 16.01
CA ASN A 358 -5.59 6.32 14.63
C ASN A 358 -4.86 5.45 13.61
N TYR A 359 -4.28 4.31 14.02
CA TYR A 359 -3.61 3.39 13.11
C TYR A 359 -4.59 2.40 12.50
N VAL A 360 -4.31 1.99 11.29
CA VAL A 360 -4.89 0.82 10.63
C VAL A 360 -3.76 -0.17 10.40
N LEU A 361 -3.74 -1.22 11.20
CA LEU A 361 -2.75 -2.29 11.11
C LEU A 361 -3.32 -3.48 10.34
N HIS A 362 -2.50 -4.11 9.51
CA HIS A 362 -2.84 -5.36 8.86
C HIS A 362 -1.62 -6.27 8.73
N LEU A 363 -1.85 -7.56 8.98
CA LEU A 363 -0.82 -8.60 9.00
C LEU A 363 -1.25 -9.73 8.07
N TYR A 364 -0.39 -10.09 7.11
CA TYR A 364 -0.65 -11.19 6.18
C TYR A 364 0.64 -11.71 5.53
N PRO A 365 0.85 -13.05 5.47
CA PRO A 365 0.05 -14.08 6.15
C PRO A 365 0.34 -14.11 7.66
N MET A 366 -0.70 -14.33 8.45
CA MET A 366 -0.58 -14.55 9.89
C MET A 366 -1.26 -15.87 10.27
N VAL A 367 -0.53 -16.75 10.92
CA VAL A 367 -1.03 -18.03 11.42
C VAL A 367 -0.58 -18.21 12.86
N GLN A 368 -1.52 -18.30 13.79
CA GLN A 368 -1.23 -18.46 15.23
C GLN A 368 -0.22 -17.42 15.76
N GLY A 369 -0.43 -16.15 15.41
CA GLY A 369 0.47 -15.05 15.82
C GLY A 369 1.84 -15.01 15.12
N LYS A 370 2.15 -15.96 14.26
CA LYS A 370 3.40 -15.95 13.48
C LYS A 370 3.21 -15.19 12.18
N LEU A 371 4.06 -14.20 11.96
CA LEU A 371 4.13 -13.44 10.72
C LEU A 371 5.03 -14.15 9.71
N GLY A 372 4.52 -14.33 8.50
CA GLY A 372 5.31 -14.65 7.33
C GLY A 372 5.46 -13.43 6.42
N ASN A 373 6.23 -13.55 5.36
CA ASN A 373 6.20 -12.60 4.27
C ASN A 373 6.23 -13.35 2.91
N PHE A 374 5.74 -12.68 1.88
CA PHE A 374 5.61 -13.29 0.56
C PHE A 374 6.97 -13.57 -0.08
N VAL A 375 7.88 -12.62 -0.01
CA VAL A 375 9.21 -12.69 -0.65
C VAL A 375 10.10 -13.76 0.00
N GLU A 376 9.99 -13.96 1.32
CA GLU A 376 10.82 -14.93 2.05
C GLU A 376 10.68 -16.35 1.49
N GLN A 377 9.52 -16.69 0.92
CA GLN A 377 9.20 -18.04 0.44
C GLN A 377 10.09 -18.49 -0.74
N PHE A 378 10.65 -17.56 -1.50
CA PHE A 378 11.45 -17.86 -2.68
C PHE A 378 12.87 -17.25 -2.70
N ILE A 379 13.32 -16.72 -1.57
CA ILE A 379 14.69 -16.22 -1.43
C ILE A 379 15.71 -17.34 -1.69
N ASP A 380 15.45 -18.55 -1.22
CA ASP A 380 16.40 -19.66 -1.39
C ASP A 380 16.51 -20.08 -2.86
N GLN A 381 15.40 -20.07 -3.62
CA GLN A 381 15.44 -20.31 -5.07
C GLN A 381 16.19 -19.19 -5.80
N GLN A 382 15.99 -17.94 -5.38
CA GLN A 382 16.72 -16.80 -5.94
C GLN A 382 18.23 -16.93 -5.68
N ARG A 383 18.64 -17.35 -4.48
CA ARG A 383 20.05 -17.61 -4.16
C ARG A 383 20.60 -18.75 -5.03
N ALA A 384 19.84 -19.83 -5.19
CA ALA A 384 20.25 -20.95 -6.05
C ALA A 384 20.46 -20.51 -7.50
N ILE A 385 19.54 -19.70 -8.06
CA ILE A 385 19.67 -19.11 -9.40
C ILE A 385 20.97 -18.32 -9.53
N ASN A 386 21.25 -17.42 -8.61
CA ASN A 386 22.44 -16.56 -8.66
C ASN A 386 23.73 -17.35 -8.48
N ARG A 387 23.76 -18.33 -7.57
CA ARG A 387 24.91 -19.22 -7.37
C ARG A 387 25.20 -20.09 -8.61
N THR A 388 24.15 -20.68 -9.17
CA THR A 388 24.28 -21.50 -10.37
C THR A 388 24.73 -20.66 -11.56
N ALA A 389 24.17 -19.46 -11.77
CA ALA A 389 24.60 -18.53 -12.81
C ALA A 389 26.08 -18.14 -12.65
N THR A 390 26.50 -17.79 -11.42
CA THR A 390 27.91 -17.48 -11.11
C THR A 390 28.84 -18.68 -11.36
N LEU A 391 28.40 -19.90 -11.03
CA LEU A 391 29.16 -21.12 -11.28
C LEU A 391 29.29 -21.41 -12.76
N ILE A 392 28.20 -21.29 -13.54
CA ILE A 392 28.21 -21.46 -14.99
C ILE A 392 29.18 -20.48 -15.65
N ASP A 393 29.13 -19.20 -15.26
CA ASP A 393 30.05 -18.19 -15.79
C ASP A 393 31.50 -18.50 -15.47
N PHE A 394 31.78 -18.89 -14.24
CA PHE A 394 33.13 -19.30 -13.82
C PHE A 394 33.63 -20.54 -14.59
N ILE A 395 32.80 -21.58 -14.75
CA ILE A 395 33.13 -22.77 -15.51
C ILE A 395 33.38 -22.44 -17.00
N ARG A 396 32.52 -21.60 -17.60
CA ARG A 396 32.73 -21.15 -19.00
C ARG A 396 34.04 -20.38 -19.18
N GLY A 397 34.35 -19.49 -18.23
CA GLY A 397 35.60 -18.73 -18.26
C GLY A 397 36.84 -19.62 -18.11
N THR A 398 36.78 -20.62 -17.24
CA THR A 398 37.92 -21.54 -16.97
C THR A 398 37.96 -22.73 -17.93
N SER A 399 36.82 -23.28 -18.35
CA SER A 399 36.76 -24.46 -19.21
C SER A 399 37.22 -24.19 -20.65
N SER A 400 37.18 -22.94 -21.10
CA SER A 400 37.73 -22.56 -22.40
C SER A 400 39.24 -22.87 -22.54
N LYS A 401 39.93 -22.95 -21.39
CA LYS A 401 41.38 -23.22 -21.37
C LYS A 401 41.75 -24.52 -20.69
N GLY A 402 40.88 -25.15 -19.91
CA GLY A 402 41.15 -26.41 -19.20
C GLY A 402 42.31 -26.32 -18.20
N VAL A 403 42.73 -27.46 -17.68
CA VAL A 403 43.94 -27.55 -16.82
C VAL A 403 45.10 -27.99 -17.71
N LEU A 404 46.13 -27.16 -17.77
CA LEU A 404 47.37 -27.50 -18.48
C LEU A 404 48.27 -28.22 -17.50
N VAL A 405 48.59 -29.47 -17.81
CA VAL A 405 49.60 -30.26 -17.11
C VAL A 405 50.83 -30.30 -17.99
N VAL A 406 51.94 -29.86 -17.44
CA VAL A 406 53.17 -29.67 -18.16
C VAL A 406 54.32 -30.33 -17.42
N ASP A 407 55.23 -30.95 -18.12
CA ASP A 407 56.51 -31.42 -17.61
C ASP A 407 57.40 -30.19 -17.31
N ASP A 408 57.84 -30.02 -16.07
CA ASP A 408 58.62 -28.86 -15.59
C ASP A 408 59.94 -28.67 -16.39
N ASP A 409 60.51 -29.78 -16.91
CA ASP A 409 61.73 -29.75 -17.70
C ASP A 409 61.53 -29.39 -19.21
N ALA A 410 60.29 -29.24 -19.64
CA ALA A 410 59.95 -29.01 -21.05
C ALA A 410 60.13 -27.53 -21.50
N PHE A 411 60.23 -26.58 -20.54
CA PHE A 411 60.35 -25.15 -20.80
C PHE A 411 61.72 -24.58 -20.35
N GLU A 412 62.78 -25.00 -20.98
CA GLU A 412 64.12 -24.47 -20.66
C GLU A 412 64.30 -22.97 -20.92
N SER A 413 63.47 -22.38 -21.78
CA SER A 413 63.58 -20.98 -22.21
C SER A 413 62.52 -20.03 -21.60
N MET A 414 61.58 -20.55 -20.83
CA MET A 414 60.50 -19.76 -20.22
C MET A 414 60.41 -20.08 -18.72
N SER A 415 60.24 -19.02 -17.95
CA SER A 415 59.96 -19.17 -16.51
C SER A 415 58.53 -19.72 -16.29
N ARG A 416 58.26 -20.34 -15.14
CA ARG A 416 56.91 -20.80 -14.78
C ARG A 416 55.88 -19.69 -14.86
N GLU A 417 56.23 -18.46 -14.48
CA GLU A 417 55.37 -17.28 -14.55
C GLU A 417 55.06 -16.91 -16.00
N GLU A 418 56.04 -16.92 -16.89
CA GLU A 418 55.85 -16.65 -18.34
C GLU A 418 54.98 -17.72 -19.01
N VAL A 419 55.08 -18.98 -18.62
CA VAL A 419 54.23 -20.05 -19.12
C VAL A 419 52.78 -19.85 -18.68
N ILE A 420 52.58 -19.43 -17.43
CA ILE A 420 51.24 -19.12 -16.94
C ILE A 420 50.68 -17.90 -17.67
N ASP A 421 51.44 -16.83 -17.84
CA ASP A 421 51.02 -15.62 -18.53
C ASP A 421 50.66 -15.86 -19.99
N GLU A 422 51.49 -16.64 -20.71
CA GLU A 422 51.18 -17.02 -22.11
C GLU A 422 49.98 -17.97 -22.19
N TYR A 423 49.80 -18.87 -21.25
CA TYR A 423 48.62 -19.73 -21.23
C TYR A 423 47.34 -18.93 -20.93
N VAL A 424 47.43 -17.90 -20.11
CA VAL A 424 46.27 -17.02 -19.80
C VAL A 424 45.97 -16.08 -20.96
N ARG A 425 46.92 -15.71 -21.80
CA ARG A 425 46.74 -14.81 -22.94
C ARG A 425 45.84 -15.41 -24.01
N TYR A 426 45.00 -14.62 -24.65
CA TYR A 426 44.00 -15.09 -25.64
C TYR A 426 44.65 -15.80 -26.85
N ASN A 427 45.78 -15.32 -27.30
CA ASN A 427 46.58 -15.88 -28.41
C ASN A 427 48.02 -16.27 -27.94
N GLY A 428 48.14 -16.82 -26.74
CA GLY A 428 49.44 -17.21 -26.20
C GLY A 428 50.08 -18.35 -26.98
N VAL A 429 51.39 -18.28 -27.13
CA VAL A 429 52.20 -19.27 -27.84
C VAL A 429 53.21 -19.82 -26.84
N LEU A 430 53.14 -21.15 -26.59
CA LEU A 430 54.06 -21.84 -25.71
C LEU A 430 55.14 -22.56 -26.57
N PHE A 431 56.42 -22.27 -26.35
CA PHE A 431 57.52 -22.94 -26.98
C PHE A 431 58.01 -24.11 -26.11
N VAL A 432 57.86 -25.34 -26.65
CA VAL A 432 58.16 -26.56 -25.91
C VAL A 432 59.38 -27.22 -26.55
N LYS A 433 60.40 -27.60 -25.81
CA LYS A 433 61.55 -28.32 -26.25
C LYS A 433 61.42 -29.82 -25.94
N LEU A 434 61.30 -30.63 -26.93
CA LEU A 434 61.14 -32.08 -26.80
C LEU A 434 62.47 -32.77 -26.71
N LYS A 435 62.64 -33.68 -25.75
CA LYS A 435 63.78 -34.62 -25.72
C LYS A 435 63.62 -35.75 -26.75
N PRO A 436 64.69 -36.33 -27.31
CA PRO A 436 64.58 -37.42 -28.24
C PRO A 436 63.75 -38.57 -27.66
N GLY A 437 62.67 -38.95 -28.39
CA GLY A 437 61.73 -40.01 -27.98
C GLY A 437 60.51 -39.57 -27.15
N GLN A 438 60.35 -38.28 -26.83
CA GLN A 438 59.15 -37.72 -26.19
C GLN A 438 58.13 -37.21 -27.24
N SER A 439 56.86 -37.48 -27.03
CA SER A 439 55.78 -36.88 -27.81
C SER A 439 55.22 -35.62 -27.11
N ILE A 440 54.67 -34.65 -27.87
CA ILE A 440 54.05 -33.47 -27.36
C ILE A 440 52.96 -33.81 -26.33
N ASP A 441 52.15 -34.84 -26.63
CA ASP A 441 51.02 -35.28 -25.74
C ASP A 441 51.51 -35.90 -24.45
N GLY A 442 52.75 -36.28 -24.33
CA GLY A 442 53.38 -36.79 -23.11
C GLY A 442 53.92 -35.68 -22.22
N VAL A 443 54.27 -34.53 -22.81
CA VAL A 443 54.97 -33.41 -22.18
C VAL A 443 53.99 -32.30 -21.83
N VAL A 444 53.00 -32.01 -22.66
CA VAL A 444 51.97 -31.01 -22.46
C VAL A 444 50.61 -31.66 -22.69
N ARG A 445 49.83 -31.71 -21.64
CA ARG A 445 48.50 -32.29 -21.71
C ARG A 445 47.45 -31.32 -21.14
N GLN A 446 46.44 -31.02 -21.95
CA GLN A 446 45.31 -30.19 -21.54
C GLN A 446 44.13 -31.09 -21.19
N TYR A 447 43.65 -30.94 -19.95
CA TYR A 447 42.44 -31.63 -19.50
C TYR A 447 41.25 -30.66 -19.52
N ASN A 448 40.33 -30.90 -20.42
CA ASN A 448 39.09 -30.14 -20.50
C ASN A 448 38.00 -30.84 -19.68
N SER A 449 37.43 -30.16 -18.70
CA SER A 449 36.31 -30.65 -17.90
C SER A 449 34.95 -30.22 -18.49
N GLY A 450 34.78 -30.36 -19.81
CA GLY A 450 33.62 -29.81 -20.53
C GLY A 450 32.26 -30.50 -20.28
N ALA A 451 32.17 -31.50 -19.42
CA ALA A 451 30.98 -32.32 -19.30
C ALA A 451 29.93 -31.81 -18.28
N ALA A 452 30.25 -30.81 -17.42
CA ALA A 452 29.40 -30.43 -16.32
C ALA A 452 28.32 -29.38 -16.65
N VAL A 453 28.49 -28.60 -17.74
CA VAL A 453 27.70 -27.38 -17.97
C VAL A 453 26.25 -27.65 -18.37
N ALA A 454 25.94 -28.76 -19.01
CA ALA A 454 24.58 -29.09 -19.48
C ALA A 454 23.60 -29.30 -18.30
N GLY A 455 24.03 -30.03 -17.27
CA GLY A 455 23.24 -30.27 -16.07
C GLY A 455 22.99 -29.00 -15.26
N ASP A 456 23.95 -28.07 -15.24
CA ASP A 456 23.82 -26.79 -14.52
C ASP A 456 22.77 -25.86 -15.17
N PHE A 457 22.65 -25.88 -16.51
CA PHE A 457 21.59 -25.16 -17.23
C PHE A 457 20.20 -25.75 -16.95
N GLU A 458 20.07 -27.06 -16.86
CA GLU A 458 18.82 -27.71 -16.50
C GLU A 458 18.43 -27.36 -15.06
N LEU A 459 19.39 -27.36 -14.13
CA LEU A 459 19.18 -26.94 -12.76
C LEU A 459 18.75 -25.47 -12.67
N LEU A 460 19.40 -24.56 -13.39
CA LEU A 460 19.04 -23.16 -13.46
C LEU A 460 17.59 -22.97 -13.96
N ASN A 461 17.22 -23.66 -15.04
CA ASN A 461 15.87 -23.60 -15.59
C ASN A 461 14.84 -24.20 -14.62
N LEU A 462 15.19 -25.25 -13.88
CA LEU A 462 14.34 -25.81 -12.84
C LEU A 462 14.10 -24.79 -11.73
N GLN A 463 15.14 -24.09 -11.24
CA GLN A 463 15.00 -23.08 -10.20
C GLN A 463 14.15 -21.88 -10.66
N ILE A 464 14.30 -21.43 -11.90
CA ILE A 464 13.47 -20.38 -12.50
C ILE A 464 11.99 -20.83 -12.59
N ARG A 465 11.74 -22.09 -12.92
CA ARG A 465 10.37 -22.63 -12.94
C ARG A 465 9.78 -22.68 -11.53
N LEU A 466 10.55 -23.18 -10.56
CA LEU A 466 10.11 -23.27 -9.16
C LEU A 466 9.77 -21.90 -8.56
N ILE A 467 10.55 -20.85 -8.85
CA ILE A 467 10.24 -19.51 -8.34
C ILE A 467 8.90 -18.99 -8.89
N ASN A 468 8.59 -19.27 -10.17
CA ASN A 468 7.32 -18.89 -10.78
C ASN A 468 6.15 -19.72 -10.20
N GLU A 469 6.35 -21.03 -9.96
CA GLU A 469 5.33 -21.88 -9.36
C GLU A 469 5.04 -21.49 -7.91
N ILE A 470 6.06 -21.23 -7.10
CA ILE A 470 5.90 -20.83 -5.69
C ILE A 470 5.26 -19.44 -5.56
N SER A 471 5.66 -18.49 -6.42
CA SER A 471 5.10 -17.15 -6.41
C SER A 471 3.65 -17.08 -6.90
N GLY A 472 3.18 -18.10 -7.62
CA GLY A 472 1.88 -18.11 -8.27
C GLY A 472 1.78 -17.16 -9.47
N VAL A 473 2.85 -16.47 -9.84
CA VAL A 473 2.91 -15.56 -10.99
C VAL A 473 3.43 -16.32 -12.19
N ASN A 474 2.54 -16.77 -13.05
CA ASN A 474 2.91 -17.52 -14.23
C ASN A 474 3.12 -16.62 -15.47
N SER A 475 3.60 -17.22 -16.57
CA SER A 475 3.91 -16.52 -17.81
C SER A 475 2.70 -15.82 -18.44
N ALA A 476 1.49 -16.33 -18.26
CA ALA A 476 0.27 -15.69 -18.75
C ALA A 476 -0.02 -14.35 -18.03
N MET A 477 0.25 -14.29 -16.71
CA MET A 477 0.15 -13.04 -15.95
C MET A 477 1.25 -12.04 -16.27
N GLN A 478 2.41 -12.52 -16.72
CA GLN A 478 3.55 -11.70 -17.15
C GLN A 478 3.37 -11.12 -18.57
N GLY A 479 2.21 -11.34 -19.20
CA GLY A 479 1.93 -10.83 -20.56
C GLY A 479 2.67 -11.56 -21.66
N GLN A 480 3.22 -12.74 -21.40
CA GLN A 480 3.86 -13.54 -22.46
C GLN A 480 2.80 -14.03 -23.44
N ALA A 481 3.08 -13.85 -24.72
CA ALA A 481 2.19 -14.29 -25.78
C ALA A 481 1.89 -15.79 -25.66
N PRO A 482 0.64 -16.22 -25.84
CA PRO A 482 0.29 -17.63 -25.84
C PRO A 482 0.96 -18.34 -27.03
N LYS A 483 1.17 -19.65 -26.90
CA LYS A 483 1.68 -20.45 -28.03
C LYS A 483 0.75 -20.31 -29.22
N ALA A 484 1.29 -20.22 -30.42
CA ALA A 484 0.53 -20.15 -31.66
C ALA A 484 -0.51 -21.27 -31.71
N GLY A 485 -1.79 -20.90 -31.97
CA GLY A 485 -2.92 -21.82 -31.99
C GLY A 485 -3.71 -21.96 -30.68
N THR A 486 -3.36 -21.23 -29.61
CA THR A 486 -4.13 -21.23 -28.37
C THR A 486 -5.41 -20.39 -28.56
N PRO A 487 -6.63 -20.93 -28.31
CA PRO A 487 -7.86 -20.14 -28.38
C PRO A 487 -7.85 -18.99 -27.37
N ALA A 488 -8.39 -17.84 -27.76
CA ALA A 488 -8.44 -16.65 -26.89
C ALA A 488 -9.20 -16.91 -25.56
N SER A 489 -10.26 -17.71 -25.62
CA SER A 489 -11.01 -18.13 -24.44
C SER A 489 -10.18 -18.97 -23.44
N LEU A 490 -9.36 -19.89 -23.95
CA LEU A 490 -8.46 -20.68 -23.10
C LEU A 490 -7.38 -19.81 -22.45
N TYR A 491 -6.83 -18.85 -23.20
CA TYR A 491 -5.86 -17.91 -22.66
C TYR A 491 -6.47 -17.02 -21.57
N ALA A 492 -7.67 -16.47 -21.81
CA ALA A 492 -8.41 -15.70 -20.79
C ALA A 492 -8.68 -16.52 -19.52
N GLN A 493 -9.05 -17.80 -19.68
CA GLN A 493 -9.26 -18.71 -18.55
C GLN A 493 -7.94 -19.01 -17.81
N GLN A 494 -6.81 -19.13 -18.52
CA GLN A 494 -5.51 -19.30 -17.88
C GLN A 494 -5.09 -18.08 -17.08
N VAL A 495 -5.31 -16.87 -17.58
CA VAL A 495 -5.08 -15.61 -16.86
C VAL A 495 -5.96 -15.54 -15.60
N GLN A 496 -7.24 -15.86 -15.74
CA GLN A 496 -8.17 -15.87 -14.61
C GLN A 496 -7.80 -16.91 -13.54
N ASN A 497 -7.46 -18.13 -13.94
CA ASN A 497 -7.03 -19.18 -13.01
C ASN A 497 -5.71 -18.80 -12.28
N SER A 498 -4.81 -18.11 -12.97
CA SER A 498 -3.56 -17.65 -12.37
C SER A 498 -3.78 -16.62 -11.28
N SER A 499 -4.76 -15.74 -11.42
CA SER A 499 -5.10 -14.73 -10.42
C SER A 499 -5.67 -15.34 -9.13
N LEU A 500 -6.19 -16.59 -9.17
CA LEU A 500 -6.73 -17.26 -8.00
C LEU A 500 -5.68 -17.51 -6.92
N ASN A 501 -4.42 -17.77 -7.30
CA ASN A 501 -3.33 -18.00 -6.33
C ASN A 501 -3.05 -16.74 -5.49
N LEU A 502 -3.22 -15.56 -6.06
CA LEU A 502 -3.00 -14.28 -5.39
C LEU A 502 -4.28 -13.70 -4.77
N LYS A 503 -5.44 -14.35 -4.98
CA LYS A 503 -6.73 -13.84 -4.51
C LYS A 503 -6.73 -13.62 -2.99
N GLY A 504 -6.19 -14.53 -2.21
CA GLY A 504 -6.10 -14.37 -0.76
C GLY A 504 -5.31 -13.13 -0.33
N LEU A 505 -4.24 -12.77 -1.06
CA LEU A 505 -3.47 -11.55 -0.85
C LEU A 505 -4.31 -10.31 -1.17
N PHE A 506 -4.98 -10.28 -2.31
CA PHE A 506 -5.81 -9.14 -2.70
C PHE A 506 -7.04 -8.97 -1.81
N ASP A 507 -7.73 -10.05 -1.45
CA ASP A 507 -8.85 -10.02 -0.51
C ASP A 507 -8.41 -9.50 0.87
N SER A 508 -7.24 -9.91 1.33
CA SER A 508 -6.62 -9.43 2.56
C SER A 508 -6.33 -7.93 2.50
N PHE A 509 -5.75 -7.45 1.40
CA PHE A 509 -5.50 -6.03 1.19
C PHE A 509 -6.79 -5.20 1.06
N LYS A 510 -7.83 -5.76 0.42
CA LYS A 510 -9.17 -5.17 0.37
C LYS A 510 -9.76 -4.95 1.77
N MET A 511 -9.60 -5.93 2.67
CA MET A 511 -10.03 -5.80 4.08
C MET A 511 -9.26 -4.67 4.80
N PHE A 512 -7.97 -4.54 4.55
CA PHE A 512 -7.17 -3.43 5.07
C PHE A 512 -7.71 -2.07 4.60
N ARG A 513 -7.94 -1.90 3.29
CA ARG A 513 -8.52 -0.67 2.73
C ARG A 513 -9.88 -0.35 3.34
N ARG A 514 -10.75 -1.35 3.48
CA ARG A 514 -12.07 -1.17 4.11
C ARG A 514 -11.96 -0.64 5.54
N ARG A 515 -11.03 -1.15 6.35
CA ARG A 515 -10.80 -0.66 7.71
C ARG A 515 -10.29 0.77 7.72
N ARG A 516 -9.36 1.10 6.81
CA ARG A 516 -8.86 2.46 6.64
C ARG A 516 -9.98 3.42 6.28
N ASP A 517 -10.72 3.11 5.24
CA ASP A 517 -11.80 3.97 4.74
C ASP A 517 -12.92 4.13 5.78
N SER A 518 -13.18 3.11 6.59
CA SER A 518 -14.09 3.24 7.73
C SER A 518 -13.59 4.24 8.78
N LYS A 519 -12.28 4.27 9.07
CA LYS A 519 -11.69 5.31 9.96
C LYS A 519 -11.70 6.69 9.32
N VAL A 520 -11.39 6.79 8.01
CA VAL A 520 -11.50 8.03 7.24
C VAL A 520 -12.93 8.56 7.29
N MET A 521 -13.92 7.72 7.02
CA MET A 521 -15.35 8.07 7.09
C MET A 521 -15.72 8.67 8.44
N LYS A 522 -15.38 7.99 9.53
CA LYS A 522 -15.68 8.48 10.90
C LYS A 522 -14.94 9.77 11.22
N THR A 523 -13.73 9.95 10.72
CA THR A 523 -12.95 11.17 10.89
C THR A 523 -13.57 12.33 10.09
N VAL A 524 -14.02 12.08 8.86
CA VAL A 524 -14.76 13.05 8.04
C VAL A 524 -16.07 13.45 8.75
N GLN A 525 -16.87 12.49 9.23
CA GLN A 525 -18.11 12.77 9.98
C GLN A 525 -17.87 13.68 11.19
N GLN A 526 -16.74 13.50 11.88
CA GLN A 526 -16.43 14.26 13.09
C GLN A 526 -15.93 15.67 12.80
N TYR A 527 -15.05 15.84 11.82
CA TYR A 527 -14.26 17.06 11.66
C TYR A 527 -14.71 17.95 10.49
N TYR A 528 -15.50 17.43 9.53
CA TYR A 528 -16.06 18.26 8.50
C TYR A 528 -17.33 18.94 9.02
N THR A 529 -17.14 20.12 9.62
CA THR A 529 -18.22 20.90 10.26
C THR A 529 -18.79 22.00 9.37
N GLU A 530 -18.17 22.24 8.20
CA GLU A 530 -18.59 23.27 7.25
C GLU A 530 -19.09 22.61 5.97
N SER A 531 -20.13 23.19 5.38
CA SER A 531 -20.63 22.76 4.06
C SER A 531 -19.58 23.02 2.99
N ARG A 532 -19.33 22.02 2.15
CA ARG A 532 -18.32 22.07 1.09
C ARG A 532 -18.93 21.60 -0.22
N TYR A 533 -18.56 22.25 -1.31
CA TYR A 533 -18.82 21.71 -2.65
C TYR A 533 -17.62 20.86 -3.08
N ILE A 534 -17.86 19.59 -3.38
CA ILE A 534 -16.87 18.62 -3.80
C ILE A 534 -17.28 18.07 -5.14
N ASP A 535 -16.52 18.40 -6.18
CA ASP A 535 -16.72 17.86 -7.53
C ASP A 535 -15.46 17.14 -7.98
N ILE A 536 -15.60 15.86 -8.29
CA ILE A 536 -14.49 14.98 -8.70
C ILE A 536 -14.69 14.64 -10.16
N ALA A 537 -13.73 14.98 -10.99
CA ALA A 537 -13.80 14.74 -12.42
C ALA A 537 -13.95 13.23 -12.73
N GLY A 538 -14.94 12.88 -13.54
CA GLY A 538 -15.18 11.50 -13.99
C GLY A 538 -16.07 10.66 -13.07
N THR A 539 -16.74 11.26 -12.09
CA THR A 539 -17.74 10.60 -11.26
C THR A 539 -19.15 11.07 -11.61
N GLU A 540 -20.09 10.12 -11.72
CA GLU A 540 -21.50 10.39 -12.02
C GLU A 540 -22.34 10.44 -10.74
N TYR A 541 -22.06 11.40 -9.87
CA TYR A 541 -22.89 11.66 -8.70
C TYR A 541 -23.92 12.75 -8.96
N SER A 542 -25.02 12.73 -8.20
CA SER A 542 -26.04 13.77 -8.30
C SER A 542 -25.47 15.13 -7.87
N GLU A 543 -25.86 16.22 -8.54
CA GLU A 543 -25.42 17.57 -8.19
C GLU A 543 -25.69 17.94 -6.73
N GLU A 544 -26.76 17.40 -6.15
CA GLU A 544 -27.12 17.61 -4.75
C GLU A 544 -26.15 16.89 -3.79
N ALA A 545 -25.60 15.73 -4.21
CA ALA A 545 -24.64 14.97 -3.41
C ALA A 545 -23.25 15.61 -3.39
N LYS A 546 -22.91 16.42 -4.39
CA LYS A 546 -21.67 17.20 -4.42
C LYS A 546 -21.61 18.28 -3.35
N TRP A 547 -22.76 18.68 -2.79
CA TRP A 547 -22.82 19.58 -1.64
C TRP A 547 -22.81 18.79 -0.33
N TYR A 548 -21.64 18.70 0.30
CA TYR A 548 -21.51 18.07 1.60
C TYR A 548 -22.22 18.87 2.68
N ASP A 549 -23.22 18.29 3.32
CA ASP A 549 -23.99 18.86 4.41
C ASP A 549 -23.65 18.16 5.75
N PRO A 550 -22.86 18.81 6.63
CA PRO A 550 -22.44 18.21 7.88
C PRO A 550 -23.60 17.78 8.79
N SER A 551 -24.70 18.54 8.79
CA SER A 551 -25.83 18.28 9.70
C SER A 551 -26.50 16.95 9.39
N LYS A 552 -26.65 16.61 8.12
CA LYS A 552 -27.24 15.34 7.69
C LYS A 552 -26.28 14.16 7.90
N VAL A 553 -25.01 14.36 7.55
CA VAL A 553 -24.00 13.30 7.61
C VAL A 553 -23.66 12.91 9.07
N GLN A 554 -23.65 13.86 10.01
CA GLN A 554 -23.31 13.58 11.41
C GLN A 554 -24.37 12.78 12.15
N GLU A 555 -25.65 12.88 11.74
CA GLU A 555 -26.76 12.17 12.37
C GLU A 555 -27.00 10.78 11.77
N SER A 556 -26.52 10.52 10.54
CA SER A 556 -26.80 9.29 9.80
C SER A 556 -25.85 8.14 10.15
N GLU A 557 -26.39 6.93 10.24
CA GLU A 557 -25.61 5.70 10.30
C GLU A 557 -25.27 5.22 8.89
N ILE A 558 -23.97 5.24 8.58
CA ILE A 558 -23.45 4.91 7.25
C ILE A 558 -22.59 3.66 7.34
N ASP A 559 -22.86 2.69 6.45
CA ASP A 559 -22.04 1.51 6.26
C ASP A 559 -21.16 1.67 5.02
N LEU A 560 -19.89 1.25 5.15
CA LEU A 560 -18.93 1.28 4.05
C LEU A 560 -18.80 -0.08 3.40
N THR A 561 -18.96 -0.11 2.10
CA THR A 561 -18.67 -1.27 1.26
C THR A 561 -17.64 -0.87 0.21
N ILE A 562 -16.66 -1.73 -0.04
CA ILE A 562 -15.76 -1.55 -1.16
C ILE A 562 -16.37 -2.30 -2.34
N SER A 563 -16.83 -1.55 -3.32
CA SER A 563 -17.27 -2.12 -4.58
C SER A 563 -16.04 -2.69 -5.30
N ASP A 564 -16.10 -3.98 -5.64
CA ASP A 564 -15.23 -4.53 -6.65
C ASP A 564 -15.65 -3.84 -7.96
N GLY A 565 -14.92 -2.82 -8.35
CA GLY A 565 -15.16 -2.17 -9.62
C GLY A 565 -15.11 -3.25 -10.71
N TYR A 566 -16.21 -3.48 -11.39
CA TYR A 566 -16.30 -4.35 -12.57
C TYR A 566 -15.49 -3.78 -13.75
N ASN A 567 -14.33 -3.19 -13.45
CA ASN A 567 -13.52 -2.40 -14.37
C ASN A 567 -12.32 -3.15 -14.94
N THR A 568 -12.28 -4.48 -14.84
CA THR A 568 -11.28 -5.20 -15.64
C THR A 568 -11.61 -5.01 -17.12
N PRO A 569 -10.63 -4.66 -17.99
CA PRO A 569 -10.88 -4.46 -19.41
C PRO A 569 -11.61 -5.63 -20.07
N ALA A 570 -11.36 -6.86 -19.62
CA ALA A 570 -12.06 -8.05 -20.10
C ALA A 570 -13.54 -8.08 -19.67
N TYR A 571 -13.87 -7.66 -18.45
CA TYR A 571 -15.25 -7.58 -17.99
C TYR A 571 -16.01 -6.44 -18.68
N GLN A 572 -15.36 -5.28 -18.85
CA GLN A 572 -15.94 -4.15 -19.59
C GLN A 572 -16.29 -4.53 -21.02
N LEU A 573 -15.40 -5.27 -21.71
CA LEU A 573 -15.70 -5.79 -23.05
C LEU A 573 -16.91 -6.73 -23.02
N LEU A 574 -16.94 -7.71 -22.11
CA LEU A 574 -18.06 -8.65 -21.99
C LEU A 574 -19.36 -7.94 -21.60
N ALA A 575 -19.31 -6.98 -20.68
CA ALA A 575 -20.46 -6.20 -20.25
C ALA A 575 -20.99 -5.32 -21.40
N ASN A 576 -20.10 -4.67 -22.14
CA ASN A 576 -20.47 -3.86 -23.32
C ASN A 576 -21.02 -4.74 -24.44
N ASP A 577 -20.46 -5.92 -24.70
CA ASP A 577 -20.97 -6.88 -25.67
C ASP A 577 -22.38 -7.35 -25.27
N PHE A 578 -22.59 -7.68 -23.98
CA PHE A 578 -23.90 -8.07 -23.45
C PHE A 578 -24.93 -6.92 -23.55
N LEU A 579 -24.55 -5.69 -23.20
CA LEU A 579 -25.40 -4.50 -23.35
C LEU A 579 -25.77 -4.25 -24.81
N MET A 580 -24.82 -4.43 -25.74
CA MET A 580 -25.06 -4.34 -27.17
C MET A 580 -26.02 -5.43 -27.66
N GLU A 581 -25.94 -6.63 -27.09
CA GLU A 581 -26.85 -7.73 -27.42
C GLU A 581 -28.28 -7.45 -26.92
N LEU A 582 -28.42 -6.93 -25.70
CA LEU A 582 -29.71 -6.47 -25.16
C LEU A 582 -30.29 -5.30 -25.95
N PHE A 583 -29.47 -4.35 -26.39
CA PHE A 583 -29.88 -3.25 -27.26
C PHE A 583 -30.37 -3.75 -28.64
N ARG A 584 -29.63 -4.68 -29.27
CA ARG A 584 -30.06 -5.32 -30.52
C ARG A 584 -31.35 -6.13 -30.39
N ALA A 585 -31.57 -6.70 -29.20
CA ALA A 585 -32.81 -7.41 -28.88
C ALA A 585 -34.00 -6.46 -28.53
N ASN A 586 -33.81 -5.14 -28.58
CA ASN A 586 -34.75 -4.10 -28.13
C ASN A 586 -35.29 -4.26 -26.70
N VAL A 587 -34.49 -4.87 -25.81
CA VAL A 587 -34.82 -5.00 -24.40
C VAL A 587 -34.46 -3.73 -23.63
N VAL A 588 -33.41 -3.04 -24.07
CA VAL A 588 -32.88 -1.81 -23.47
C VAL A 588 -32.82 -0.72 -24.53
N ASP A 589 -33.19 0.50 -24.16
CA ASP A 589 -33.11 1.67 -25.05
C ASP A 589 -31.67 2.22 -25.15
N ALA A 590 -31.41 3.07 -26.14
CA ALA A 590 -30.09 3.62 -26.40
C ALA A 590 -29.54 4.45 -25.21
N LYS A 591 -30.41 5.11 -24.45
CA LYS A 591 -30.06 5.93 -23.31
C LYS A 591 -29.58 5.04 -22.15
N THR A 592 -30.37 4.04 -21.78
CA THR A 592 -30.03 3.08 -20.72
C THR A 592 -28.80 2.23 -21.09
N MET A 593 -28.64 1.90 -22.38
CA MET A 593 -27.43 1.21 -22.86
C MET A 593 -26.18 2.07 -22.69
N LEU A 594 -26.25 3.37 -23.05
CA LEU A 594 -25.13 4.29 -22.88
C LEU A 594 -24.86 4.61 -21.42
N GLU A 595 -25.91 4.75 -20.58
CA GLU A 595 -25.76 4.99 -19.12
C GLU A 595 -25.02 3.86 -18.40
N ASN A 596 -25.17 2.62 -18.88
CA ASN A 596 -24.52 1.44 -18.27
C ASN A 596 -23.30 0.96 -19.05
N SER A 597 -22.90 1.64 -20.13
CA SER A 597 -21.74 1.25 -20.94
C SER A 597 -20.44 1.89 -20.43
N SER A 598 -19.34 1.16 -20.54
CA SER A 598 -18.00 1.64 -20.17
C SER A 598 -17.25 2.33 -21.33
N TYR A 599 -17.96 2.84 -22.35
CA TYR A 599 -17.31 3.52 -23.47
C TYR A 599 -16.86 4.93 -23.07
N PRO A 600 -15.62 5.35 -23.37
CA PRO A 600 -15.07 6.66 -22.97
C PRO A 600 -15.84 7.88 -23.48
N PHE A 601 -16.70 7.68 -24.47
CA PHE A 601 -17.52 8.73 -25.12
C PHE A 601 -19.00 8.65 -24.75
N ALA A 602 -19.42 7.64 -23.95
CA ALA A 602 -20.82 7.43 -23.60
C ALA A 602 -21.43 8.63 -22.86
N THR A 603 -20.70 9.18 -21.88
CA THR A 603 -21.09 10.39 -21.13
C THR A 603 -21.29 11.60 -22.02
N LYS A 604 -20.43 11.84 -23.00
CA LYS A 604 -20.58 12.97 -23.94
C LYS A 604 -21.81 12.83 -24.81
N ILE A 605 -22.13 11.61 -25.24
CA ILE A 605 -23.33 11.33 -26.04
C ILE A 605 -24.58 11.49 -25.18
N LEU A 606 -24.56 11.01 -23.93
CA LEU A 606 -25.67 11.19 -22.98
C LEU A 606 -25.94 12.66 -22.67
N GLU A 607 -24.92 13.48 -22.46
CA GLU A 607 -25.06 14.92 -22.27
C GLU A 607 -25.68 15.59 -23.53
N ALA A 608 -25.27 15.18 -24.72
CA ALA A 608 -25.84 15.67 -25.96
C ALA A 608 -27.31 15.27 -26.09
N ILE A 609 -27.68 14.03 -25.73
CA ILE A 609 -29.05 13.56 -25.72
C ILE A 609 -29.86 14.34 -24.68
N LYS A 610 -29.40 14.50 -23.44
CA LYS A 610 -30.08 15.28 -22.40
C LYS A 610 -30.26 16.75 -22.80
N ARG A 611 -29.26 17.36 -23.44
CA ARG A 611 -29.33 18.73 -23.93
C ARG A 611 -30.38 18.86 -25.04
N ASN A 612 -30.44 17.90 -25.97
CA ASN A 612 -31.44 17.88 -27.04
C ASN A 612 -32.86 17.63 -26.50
N GLU A 613 -33.04 16.76 -25.50
CA GLU A 613 -34.32 16.56 -24.81
C GLU A 613 -34.77 17.83 -24.08
N GLN A 614 -33.87 18.54 -23.41
CA GLN A 614 -34.19 19.82 -22.75
C GLN A 614 -34.53 20.93 -23.77
N GLN A 615 -33.86 20.98 -24.92
CA GLN A 615 -34.14 21.92 -25.99
C GLN A 615 -35.48 21.60 -26.65
N ALA A 616 -35.79 20.33 -26.86
CA ALA A 616 -37.10 19.89 -27.40
C ALA A 616 -38.25 20.20 -26.41
N ALA A 617 -38.03 20.07 -25.11
CA ALA A 617 -39.01 20.44 -24.07
C ALA A 617 -39.25 21.95 -23.98
N GLN A 618 -38.32 22.79 -24.41
CA GLN A 618 -38.42 24.27 -24.43
C GLN A 618 -38.92 24.83 -25.76
N GLY A 619 -39.31 23.99 -26.72
CA GLY A 619 -39.93 24.44 -27.97
C GLY A 619 -39.01 25.16 -28.94
N ALA A 620 -37.70 25.01 -28.83
CA ALA A 620 -36.73 25.57 -29.76
C ALA A 620 -36.55 24.63 -30.98
N PRO A 621 -36.38 25.14 -32.23
CA PRO A 621 -36.16 24.28 -33.37
C PRO A 621 -34.83 23.54 -33.29
N MET A 622 -34.84 22.23 -33.58
CA MET A 622 -33.67 21.38 -33.63
C MET A 622 -32.69 21.87 -34.70
N GLU A 623 -31.63 22.55 -34.30
CA GLU A 623 -30.44 22.77 -35.12
C GLU A 623 -29.37 21.80 -34.68
N GLY A 624 -28.95 20.84 -35.53
CA GLY A 624 -27.69 20.16 -35.34
C GLY A 624 -27.52 18.71 -35.75
N ILE A 625 -28.52 18.04 -36.33
CA ILE A 625 -28.27 16.74 -36.98
C ILE A 625 -28.68 16.85 -38.46
N PRO A 626 -27.76 16.66 -39.41
CA PRO A 626 -28.14 16.64 -40.82
C PRO A 626 -29.18 15.53 -41.08
N PRO A 627 -30.28 15.79 -41.81
CA PRO A 627 -31.32 14.82 -42.08
C PRO A 627 -30.81 13.57 -42.81
N GLU A 628 -29.68 13.67 -43.51
CA GLU A 628 -28.99 12.54 -44.14
C GLU A 628 -28.45 11.50 -43.15
N LEU A 629 -28.00 11.92 -41.96
CA LEU A 629 -27.50 11.01 -40.91
C LEU A 629 -28.65 10.28 -40.21
N LEU A 630 -29.80 10.93 -40.05
CA LEU A 630 -31.04 10.31 -39.54
C LEU A 630 -31.61 9.29 -40.54
N ALA A 631 -31.56 9.58 -41.84
CA ALA A 631 -31.96 8.65 -42.87
C ALA A 631 -31.01 7.43 -42.97
N GLN A 632 -29.73 7.62 -42.77
CA GLN A 632 -28.74 6.53 -42.72
C GLN A 632 -28.90 5.65 -41.48
N LEU A 633 -29.21 6.22 -40.31
CA LEU A 633 -29.52 5.46 -39.10
C LEU A 633 -30.82 4.66 -39.21
N GLN A 634 -31.83 5.24 -39.87
CA GLN A 634 -33.09 4.53 -40.14
C GLN A 634 -32.97 3.45 -41.21
N SER A 635 -32.13 3.65 -42.22
CA SER A 635 -31.83 2.63 -43.22
C SER A 635 -30.95 1.49 -42.70
N ALA A 636 -30.05 1.77 -41.74
CA ALA A 636 -29.27 0.76 -41.02
C ALA A 636 -30.15 -0.08 -40.07
N GLN A 637 -31.24 0.49 -39.54
CA GLN A 637 -32.25 -0.25 -38.75
C GLN A 637 -33.08 -1.19 -39.57
N GLN A 638 -33.33 -0.89 -40.87
CA GLN A 638 -34.15 -1.72 -41.77
C GLN A 638 -33.39 -2.81 -42.52
N SER A 639 -32.08 -2.67 -42.66
CA SER A 639 -31.23 -3.68 -43.31
C SER A 639 -30.47 -4.46 -42.24
N GLY A 640 -31.01 -5.55 -41.74
CA GLY A 640 -30.39 -6.47 -40.75
C GLY A 640 -29.13 -7.18 -41.24
N ALA A 641 -28.16 -6.45 -41.82
CA ALA A 641 -26.88 -6.95 -42.21
C ALA A 641 -25.86 -5.80 -42.22
N ALA A 642 -25.21 -5.52 -41.08
CA ALA A 642 -24.08 -4.60 -41.03
C ALA A 642 -22.82 -5.36 -40.70
N GLN A 643 -21.94 -5.50 -41.68
CA GLN A 643 -20.59 -5.91 -41.55
C GLN A 643 -19.78 -4.84 -40.80
N THR A 644 -18.90 -5.27 -39.93
CA THR A 644 -18.10 -4.45 -38.98
C THR A 644 -17.17 -3.41 -39.63
N ALA A 645 -17.03 -3.37 -40.94
CA ALA A 645 -16.21 -2.41 -41.69
C ALA A 645 -16.87 -1.03 -41.85
N ASP A 646 -18.20 -0.97 -41.91
CA ASP A 646 -18.93 0.30 -42.17
C ASP A 646 -19.07 1.16 -40.91
N ALA A 647 -19.06 0.58 -39.73
CA ALA A 647 -19.10 1.32 -38.46
C ALA A 647 -17.80 2.11 -38.18
N GLN A 648 -16.65 1.62 -38.64
CA GLN A 648 -15.39 2.34 -38.55
C GLN A 648 -15.28 3.50 -39.54
N ALA A 649 -15.90 3.37 -40.72
CA ALA A 649 -15.95 4.45 -41.72
C ALA A 649 -16.86 5.60 -41.27
N LEU A 650 -17.95 5.31 -40.56
CA LEU A 650 -18.88 6.32 -40.01
C LEU A 650 -18.30 7.09 -38.83
N LEU A 651 -17.49 6.45 -37.99
CA LEU A 651 -16.76 7.09 -36.90
C LEU A 651 -15.64 8.02 -37.40
N ALA A 652 -14.99 7.69 -38.52
CA ALA A 652 -14.01 8.54 -39.18
C ALA A 652 -14.62 9.80 -39.84
N ALA A 653 -15.86 9.72 -40.32
CA ALA A 653 -16.54 10.82 -40.94
C ALA A 653 -17.13 11.85 -39.94
N ALA A 654 -17.46 11.44 -38.71
CA ALA A 654 -17.97 12.32 -37.67
C ALA A 654 -16.91 13.20 -36.97
N GLY A 655 -15.62 12.93 -37.21
CA GLY A 655 -14.48 13.65 -36.59
C GLY A 655 -13.88 14.80 -37.43
N GLN A 656 -14.37 15.11 -38.63
CA GLN A 656 -13.75 16.15 -39.46
C GLN A 656 -14.59 17.43 -39.48
N GLN A 657 -14.15 18.45 -38.76
CA GLN A 657 -14.53 19.84 -39.00
C GLN A 657 -13.81 20.37 -40.25
N PRO A 658 -14.45 21.26 -41.07
CA PRO A 658 -13.84 21.81 -42.26
C PRO A 658 -12.92 22.96 -41.94
N GLN A 659 -11.64 22.79 -42.15
CA GLN A 659 -10.72 23.90 -42.35
C GLN A 659 -9.97 23.70 -43.67
N GLY A 660 -10.19 24.67 -44.53
CA GLY A 660 -9.51 24.74 -45.81
C GLY A 660 -8.09 25.27 -45.69
N VAL A 661 -7.36 25.00 -46.75
CA VAL A 661 -6.19 25.55 -47.39
C VAL A 661 -5.08 24.51 -47.60
N PRO A 662 -4.54 24.36 -48.80
CA PRO A 662 -3.66 23.27 -49.21
C PRO A 662 -2.22 23.58 -48.90
N ALA A 663 -1.47 22.63 -48.42
CA ALA A 663 -0.02 22.68 -48.35
C ALA A 663 0.60 21.43 -48.99
N GLU A 664 1.61 21.72 -49.78
CA GLU A 664 2.44 20.89 -50.63
C GLU A 664 2.93 19.57 -50.00
N GLN A 665 3.01 18.59 -50.86
CA GLN A 665 3.75 17.31 -50.61
C GLN A 665 5.25 17.60 -50.57
N PRO A 666 6.00 16.96 -49.68
CA PRO A 666 7.39 16.69 -49.90
C PRO A 666 7.63 15.24 -50.31
N ASP A 667 8.54 15.11 -51.28
CA ASP A 667 9.02 13.92 -51.98
C ASP A 667 9.50 12.79 -51.04
N ALA A 668 9.32 11.58 -51.55
CA ALA A 668 9.88 10.35 -51.00
C ALA A 668 11.40 10.27 -51.23
N PRO A 669 12.22 9.80 -50.29
CA PRO A 669 13.61 9.46 -50.55
C PRO A 669 13.74 8.02 -51.07
N PRO A 670 14.78 7.76 -51.92
CA PRO A 670 14.93 6.51 -52.64
C PRO A 670 15.48 5.36 -51.79
N ALA A 671 15.16 4.17 -52.22
CA ALA A 671 15.67 2.91 -51.70
C ALA A 671 17.21 2.86 -51.74
N GLN A 672 17.83 2.41 -50.64
CA GLN A 672 19.23 1.93 -50.69
C GLN A 672 19.27 0.42 -50.47
N GLU A 673 19.98 -0.20 -51.40
CA GLU A 673 20.37 -1.59 -51.47
C GLU A 673 21.31 -1.99 -50.32
N GLN A 674 21.28 -3.25 -50.08
CA GLN A 674 22.14 -4.14 -49.34
C GLN A 674 23.62 -3.74 -49.18
N LEU A 675 24.11 -3.84 -47.94
CA LEU A 675 25.31 -4.65 -47.62
C LEU A 675 25.25 -5.03 -46.14
#